data_5cc1c2e5951935a90b037874fe09ba04
#
_entry.id   5cc1c2e5951935a90b037874fe09ba04
#
_cell.length_a   1.000
_cell.length_b   1.000
_cell.length_c   1.000
_cell.angle_alpha   90.00
_cell.angle_beta   90.00
_cell.angle_gamma   90.00
#
_symmetry.space_group_name_H-M   'P 1'
#
loop_
_entity.id
_entity.type
_entity.pdbx_description
1 polymer ?
#
loop_
_entity_poly.entity_id
_entity_poly.type
_entity_poly.pdbx_seq_one_letter_code
_entity_poly.pdbx_strand_id
1 'polypeptide(L)'
;MDGGRPGLIRVAACLLVLAVGSALAQITPAESASEPIRTARAVHVERAPKMDGSLDDPIWQLAKPITDFRQREPFEGQRATEGTEVRILYTHNDVYFGIACHDSTPHGVIASQLRRDVSQEFDDHFEIIIDSRRDRRNAYLFQINPLGTQRDGLLTDEAQMDNAQDGDPGWDGVWTSEARITGDGWTATVEIPFSTLNFMRSEDVVWGVNFKRFIRRKNEEDLWSAWRRTFGISKISEAGELSGISHIGSGRLFIVKPYALGGFSHLPPSAVSSGLSPGTSALHTGGLDIKYGLRSNLVANLTGNTDFADSDVDVQQFNLTPYKLFFPEKRQFFLENANVFSFPMSIGESGDQLFFSRQIGIDPVTGQEVPINGGGRVTGQMAGFELGVMDVNTRSSGPNPYANYAVVRVKRSIGQSGSYLGVMGIDKRFGNPAGNYNQTEGVDGRLVLLKNLALSGYAAQTRSPGYYLCSINPDNCQSGQTSLGAGLIYRSNWLDLFAEHRKIGPNFNPAVGFLERTDCICDFADANFKVRPQVMKLRELNFESFLVHDPDTHGGVQTQEWQATFRGEFNNGSYTDDDIVDAFAQRLTEPFNIYKNLYIPVGVYNWARHQLTYGSSKERKVTVSFYERFGGYYNGKLNEARVRATYRANQRLAFGFSEQWNRFHLGVTDGSPGAAPSFQDFSVVFGSLETDYAFSRFLSLSTILQMNTADPQGASANIRLRWNYRPDSDLYVIYTAGQKFASLAAVTPQQFYEHRFVIKYTYSFRP
;
A
#
# COMPACT_ATOMS: atom_id res chain seq x y z
N MET A 1 12.10 45.15 -0.84
CA MET A 1 12.50 44.85 -2.23
C MET A 1 11.69 43.61 -2.66
N ASP A 2 10.46 43.94 -3.04
CA ASP A 2 9.44 42.99 -3.44
C ASP A 2 9.40 42.87 -4.96
N GLY A 3 9.28 41.66 -5.51
CA GLY A 3 8.80 41.57 -6.87
C GLY A 3 9.57 40.64 -7.83
N GLY A 4 9.93 39.42 -7.41
CA GLY A 4 10.66 38.59 -8.36
C GLY A 4 10.29 37.10 -8.49
N ARG A 5 9.44 36.58 -7.63
CA ARG A 5 9.29 35.11 -7.58
C ARG A 5 7.93 34.49 -7.98
N PRO A 6 6.78 35.18 -7.97
CA PRO A 6 5.55 34.59 -8.56
C PRO A 6 5.64 34.41 -10.10
N GLY A 7 6.57 35.09 -10.75
CA GLY A 7 6.81 34.94 -12.20
C GLY A 7 7.44 33.61 -12.60
N LEU A 8 8.32 33.05 -11.77
CA LEU A 8 9.01 31.78 -12.07
C LEU A 8 8.10 30.59 -12.01
N ILE A 9 7.18 30.53 -11.03
CA ILE A 9 6.18 29.45 -10.92
C ILE A 9 5.17 29.52 -12.06
N ARG A 10 4.76 30.73 -12.47
CA ARG A 10 3.88 30.92 -13.64
C ARG A 10 4.58 30.53 -14.95
N VAL A 11 5.87 30.80 -15.08
CA VAL A 11 6.66 30.37 -16.24
C VAL A 11 6.86 28.88 -16.26
N ALA A 12 7.13 28.24 -15.10
CA ALA A 12 7.22 26.78 -14.99
C ALA A 12 5.88 26.10 -15.33
N ALA A 13 4.76 26.62 -14.83
CA ALA A 13 3.43 26.14 -15.17
C ALA A 13 3.11 26.30 -16.66
N CYS A 14 3.47 27.44 -17.27
CA CYS A 14 3.30 27.65 -18.71
C CYS A 14 4.22 26.74 -19.53
N LEU A 15 5.44 26.47 -19.11
CA LEU A 15 6.36 25.55 -19.77
C LEU A 15 5.88 24.09 -19.64
N LEU A 16 5.32 23.71 -18.50
CA LEU A 16 4.72 22.39 -18.29
C LEU A 16 3.48 22.21 -19.19
N VAL A 17 2.59 23.20 -19.25
CA VAL A 17 1.41 23.19 -20.13
C VAL A 17 1.82 23.18 -21.60
N LEU A 18 2.86 23.89 -21.99
CA LEU A 18 3.39 23.86 -23.37
C LEU A 18 4.08 22.54 -23.69
N ALA A 19 4.78 21.93 -22.73
CA ALA A 19 5.37 20.60 -22.89
C ALA A 19 4.28 19.53 -23.01
N VAL A 20 3.22 19.60 -22.19
CA VAL A 20 2.04 18.73 -22.30
C VAL A 20 1.33 18.94 -23.64
N GLY A 21 1.13 20.17 -24.07
CA GLY A 21 0.48 20.47 -25.36
C GLY A 21 1.31 19.98 -26.56
N SER A 22 2.63 20.11 -26.54
CA SER A 22 3.51 19.62 -27.60
C SER A 22 3.68 18.09 -27.56
N ALA A 23 3.67 17.47 -26.37
CA ALA A 23 3.70 16.01 -26.21
C ALA A 23 2.40 15.37 -26.72
N LEU A 24 1.23 15.97 -26.44
CA LEU A 24 -0.06 15.50 -26.96
C LEU A 24 -0.15 15.63 -28.49
N ALA A 25 0.51 16.62 -29.08
CA ALA A 25 0.57 16.78 -30.54
C ALA A 25 1.50 15.77 -31.23
N GLN A 26 2.43 15.14 -30.50
CA GLN A 26 3.34 14.10 -31.02
C GLN A 26 2.87 12.69 -30.73
N ILE A 27 1.67 12.48 -30.16
CA ILE A 27 1.06 11.17 -30.03
C ILE A 27 0.68 10.66 -31.43
N THR A 28 1.69 10.24 -32.19
CA THR A 28 1.47 9.49 -33.41
C THR A 28 1.05 8.06 -33.04
N PRO A 29 0.02 7.49 -33.70
CA PRO A 29 -0.44 6.11 -33.45
C PRO A 29 0.55 5.06 -33.94
N ALA A 30 1.86 5.26 -33.81
CA ALA A 30 2.87 4.44 -34.46
C ALA A 30 3.25 3.13 -33.72
N GLU A 31 2.44 2.66 -32.77
CA GLU A 31 2.76 1.43 -32.03
C GLU A 31 1.60 0.45 -31.82
N SER A 32 0.77 0.25 -32.82
CA SER A 32 -0.36 -0.68 -32.70
C SER A 32 -0.25 -1.95 -33.55
N ALA A 33 0.89 -2.57 -33.64
CA ALA A 33 0.89 -3.99 -33.89
C ALA A 33 0.60 -4.66 -32.53
N SER A 34 -0.66 -4.97 -32.26
CA SER A 34 -1.04 -5.79 -31.13
C SER A 34 -0.33 -7.13 -31.27
N GLU A 35 0.62 -7.43 -30.38
CA GLU A 35 1.19 -8.77 -30.35
C GLU A 35 0.07 -9.77 -30.13
N PRO A 36 0.13 -10.95 -30.76
CA PRO A 36 -0.89 -11.97 -30.56
C PRO A 36 -0.94 -12.36 -29.09
N ILE A 37 -2.15 -12.47 -28.54
CA ILE A 37 -2.35 -12.90 -27.15
C ILE A 37 -1.68 -14.27 -26.99
N ARG A 38 -0.75 -14.36 -26.05
CA ARG A 38 -0.08 -15.62 -25.72
C ARG A 38 -1.05 -16.58 -25.07
N THR A 39 -0.96 -17.86 -25.40
CA THR A 39 -1.84 -18.89 -24.86
C THR A 39 -1.04 -19.97 -24.16
N ALA A 40 -1.50 -20.34 -22.99
CA ALA A 40 -1.04 -21.47 -22.20
C ALA A 40 -2.16 -22.51 -22.09
N ARG A 41 -1.79 -23.78 -21.91
CA ARG A 41 -2.75 -24.85 -21.73
C ARG A 41 -2.41 -25.68 -20.51
N ALA A 42 -3.38 -25.84 -19.61
CA ALA A 42 -3.32 -26.77 -18.50
C ALA A 42 -3.71 -28.20 -18.97
N VAL A 43 -3.10 -29.20 -18.34
CA VAL A 43 -3.37 -30.62 -18.65
C VAL A 43 -3.98 -31.29 -17.42
N HIS A 44 -5.11 -31.96 -17.63
CA HIS A 44 -5.77 -32.75 -16.58
C HIS A 44 -4.94 -33.96 -16.19
N VAL A 45 -4.85 -34.23 -14.89
CA VAL A 45 -4.19 -35.42 -14.34
C VAL A 45 -5.05 -36.03 -13.23
N GLU A 46 -5.04 -37.35 -13.14
CA GLU A 46 -5.85 -38.08 -12.13
C GLU A 46 -5.25 -38.02 -10.71
N ARG A 47 -3.94 -37.85 -10.61
CA ARG A 47 -3.24 -37.70 -9.34
C ARG A 47 -2.44 -36.41 -9.29
N ALA A 48 -2.30 -35.86 -8.09
CA ALA A 48 -1.42 -34.74 -7.84
C ALA A 48 0.05 -35.11 -8.19
N PRO A 49 0.82 -34.18 -8.77
CA PRO A 49 2.26 -34.33 -8.89
C PRO A 49 2.91 -34.32 -7.50
N LYS A 50 4.15 -34.81 -7.42
CA LYS A 50 4.93 -34.62 -6.20
C LYS A 50 5.22 -33.14 -5.96
N MET A 51 4.86 -32.66 -4.75
CA MET A 51 5.07 -31.29 -4.31
C MET A 51 6.34 -31.20 -3.44
N ASP A 52 7.53 -31.43 -4.03
CA ASP A 52 8.79 -31.48 -3.33
C ASP A 52 9.85 -30.52 -3.90
N GLY A 53 9.43 -29.63 -4.80
CA GLY A 53 10.30 -28.66 -5.47
C GLY A 53 11.06 -29.22 -6.66
N SER A 54 10.92 -30.54 -6.96
CA SER A 54 11.53 -31.20 -8.14
C SER A 54 10.50 -31.40 -9.25
N LEU A 55 10.96 -31.39 -10.47
CA LEU A 55 10.17 -31.76 -11.66
C LEU A 55 10.48 -33.19 -12.17
N ASP A 56 11.07 -34.03 -11.33
CA ASP A 56 11.47 -35.40 -11.67
C ASP A 56 10.26 -36.35 -11.77
N ASP A 57 9.09 -36.01 -11.20
CA ASP A 57 7.87 -36.80 -11.38
C ASP A 57 7.49 -36.81 -12.88
N PRO A 58 7.42 -37.98 -13.53
CA PRO A 58 7.10 -38.08 -14.97
C PRO A 58 5.79 -37.43 -15.37
N ILE A 59 4.87 -37.22 -14.41
CA ILE A 59 3.58 -36.57 -14.65
C ILE A 59 3.74 -35.14 -15.20
N TRP A 60 4.82 -34.43 -14.83
CA TRP A 60 5.12 -33.12 -15.35
C TRP A 60 5.37 -33.10 -16.85
N GLN A 61 5.82 -34.22 -17.43
CA GLN A 61 6.10 -34.33 -18.85
C GLN A 61 4.83 -34.39 -19.73
N LEU A 62 3.66 -34.59 -19.11
CA LEU A 62 2.38 -34.54 -19.82
C LEU A 62 2.04 -33.12 -20.27
N ALA A 63 2.52 -32.10 -19.57
CA ALA A 63 2.33 -30.71 -19.94
C ALA A 63 3.47 -30.21 -20.81
N LYS A 64 3.13 -29.55 -21.92
CA LYS A 64 4.12 -28.85 -22.76
C LYS A 64 4.68 -27.66 -21.98
N PRO A 65 6.02 -27.48 -21.93
CA PRO A 65 6.61 -26.35 -21.25
C PRO A 65 6.25 -25.03 -21.96
N ILE A 66 5.92 -24.04 -21.17
CA ILE A 66 5.78 -22.64 -21.56
C ILE A 66 7.18 -22.04 -21.46
N THR A 67 7.66 -21.47 -22.53
CA THR A 67 9.00 -20.89 -22.69
C THR A 67 8.90 -19.54 -23.39
N ASP A 68 9.99 -19.03 -23.96
CA ASP A 68 10.05 -17.77 -24.72
C ASP A 68 9.73 -16.56 -23.84
N PHE A 69 10.33 -16.52 -22.65
CA PHE A 69 10.35 -15.33 -21.81
C PHE A 69 11.20 -14.24 -22.46
N ARG A 70 10.77 -13.00 -22.26
CA ARG A 70 11.45 -11.82 -22.80
C ARG A 70 11.75 -10.82 -21.70
N GLN A 71 12.89 -10.17 -21.84
CA GLN A 71 13.28 -9.12 -20.92
C GLN A 71 12.30 -7.94 -20.99
N ARG A 72 11.82 -7.53 -19.85
CA ARG A 72 11.27 -6.20 -19.60
C ARG A 72 12.42 -5.25 -19.26
N GLU A 73 13.32 -5.69 -18.39
CA GLU A 73 14.53 -5.00 -17.97
C GLU A 73 15.75 -5.94 -18.04
N PRO A 74 16.95 -5.49 -18.38
CA PRO A 74 17.31 -4.14 -18.82
C PRO A 74 17.06 -3.86 -20.31
N PHE A 75 16.80 -4.89 -21.14
CA PHE A 75 16.71 -4.75 -22.61
C PHE A 75 15.35 -5.21 -23.13
N GLU A 76 14.39 -4.26 -23.13
CA GLU A 76 13.01 -4.51 -23.53
C GLU A 76 12.89 -5.36 -24.80
N GLY A 77 12.12 -6.46 -24.72
CA GLY A 77 11.78 -7.34 -25.84
C GLY A 77 12.90 -8.29 -26.27
N GLN A 78 14.12 -8.17 -25.73
CA GLN A 78 15.17 -9.14 -25.98
C GLN A 78 14.84 -10.49 -25.32
N ARG A 79 15.47 -11.55 -25.79
CA ARG A 79 15.35 -12.85 -25.15
C ARG A 79 15.90 -12.78 -23.73
N ALA A 80 15.26 -13.49 -22.81
CA ALA A 80 15.80 -13.74 -21.49
C ALA A 80 17.22 -14.31 -21.57
N THR A 81 18.13 -13.84 -20.72
CA THR A 81 19.52 -14.33 -20.72
C THR A 81 19.65 -15.73 -20.13
N GLU A 82 18.64 -16.17 -19.36
CA GLU A 82 18.57 -17.50 -18.76
C GLU A 82 17.24 -18.17 -19.11
N GLY A 83 17.26 -19.48 -19.30
CA GLY A 83 16.08 -20.26 -19.65
C GLY A 83 15.07 -20.34 -18.52
N THR A 84 13.79 -20.24 -18.87
CA THR A 84 12.68 -20.44 -17.92
C THR A 84 11.64 -21.34 -18.56
N GLU A 85 11.15 -22.34 -17.82
CA GLU A 85 10.09 -23.24 -18.24
C GLU A 85 9.00 -23.29 -17.19
N VAL A 86 7.73 -23.25 -17.63
CA VAL A 86 6.56 -23.42 -16.76
C VAL A 86 5.68 -24.52 -17.32
N ARG A 87 5.27 -25.47 -16.49
CA ARG A 87 4.35 -26.55 -16.85
C ARG A 87 3.12 -26.44 -15.98
N ILE A 88 1.92 -26.62 -16.55
CA ILE A 88 0.66 -26.45 -15.84
C ILE A 88 -0.16 -27.73 -15.89
N LEU A 89 -0.42 -28.30 -14.74
CA LEU A 89 -1.28 -29.46 -14.53
C LEU A 89 -2.47 -29.07 -13.67
N TYR A 90 -3.55 -29.84 -13.71
CA TYR A 90 -4.64 -29.66 -12.76
C TYR A 90 -5.35 -31.00 -12.46
N THR A 91 -5.89 -31.10 -11.26
CA THR A 91 -6.82 -32.14 -10.85
C THR A 91 -8.24 -31.57 -10.75
N HIS A 92 -9.16 -32.30 -10.17
CA HIS A 92 -10.50 -31.80 -9.90
C HIS A 92 -10.53 -30.61 -8.91
N ASN A 93 -9.56 -30.53 -7.97
CA ASN A 93 -9.57 -29.58 -6.86
C ASN A 93 -8.49 -28.50 -6.95
N ASP A 94 -7.39 -28.75 -7.67
CA ASP A 94 -6.20 -27.93 -7.57
C ASP A 94 -5.56 -27.71 -8.95
N VAL A 95 -4.92 -26.57 -9.11
CA VAL A 95 -4.01 -26.27 -10.23
C VAL A 95 -2.56 -26.32 -9.73
N TYR A 96 -1.67 -26.90 -10.53
CA TYR A 96 -0.25 -27.10 -10.22
C TYR A 96 0.63 -26.40 -11.25
N PHE A 97 1.66 -25.70 -10.76
CA PHE A 97 2.69 -25.11 -11.59
C PHE A 97 4.03 -25.75 -11.27
N GLY A 98 4.67 -26.34 -12.28
CA GLY A 98 6.04 -26.80 -12.24
C GLY A 98 6.93 -25.78 -12.92
N ILE A 99 7.91 -25.24 -12.22
CA ILE A 99 8.74 -24.11 -12.65
C ILE A 99 10.19 -24.58 -12.67
N ALA A 100 10.89 -24.36 -13.79
CA ALA A 100 12.33 -24.52 -13.90
C ALA A 100 12.98 -23.22 -14.34
N CYS A 101 13.86 -22.70 -13.52
CA CYS A 101 14.63 -21.48 -13.70
C CYS A 101 16.09 -21.86 -13.90
N HIS A 102 16.50 -22.07 -15.16
CA HIS A 102 17.89 -22.36 -15.49
C HIS A 102 18.78 -21.16 -15.22
N ASP A 103 20.00 -21.36 -14.85
CA ASP A 103 20.98 -20.31 -14.62
C ASP A 103 22.37 -20.80 -15.02
N SER A 104 23.03 -20.06 -15.89
CA SER A 104 24.41 -20.36 -16.36
C SER A 104 25.44 -20.27 -15.23
N THR A 105 25.05 -19.69 -14.09
CA THR A 105 25.87 -19.57 -12.87
C THR A 105 25.04 -19.98 -11.66
N PRO A 106 24.75 -21.27 -11.44
CA PRO A 106 23.83 -21.73 -10.41
C PRO A 106 24.22 -21.32 -8.97
N HIS A 107 25.54 -21.22 -8.70
CA HIS A 107 26.04 -20.71 -7.42
C HIS A 107 25.82 -19.20 -7.22
N GLY A 108 25.39 -18.48 -8.26
CA GLY A 108 25.03 -17.06 -8.23
C GLY A 108 23.55 -16.78 -7.92
N VAL A 109 22.74 -17.82 -7.75
CA VAL A 109 21.34 -17.70 -7.33
C VAL A 109 21.30 -17.07 -5.95
N ILE A 110 20.56 -15.95 -5.82
CA ILE A 110 20.44 -15.20 -4.57
C ILE A 110 19.13 -15.59 -3.89
N ALA A 111 19.24 -16.12 -2.66
CA ALA A 111 18.13 -16.58 -1.87
C ALA A 111 18.41 -16.31 -0.40
N SER A 112 17.88 -15.21 0.12
CA SER A 112 18.19 -14.68 1.45
C SER A 112 16.97 -14.52 2.37
N GLN A 113 15.76 -14.68 1.85
CA GLN A 113 14.50 -14.47 2.58
C GLN A 113 13.79 -15.81 2.82
N LEU A 114 13.76 -16.24 4.07
CA LEU A 114 13.08 -17.49 4.48
C LEU A 114 11.68 -17.22 5.10
N ARG A 115 11.43 -16.02 5.61
CA ARG A 115 10.15 -15.65 6.25
C ARG A 115 9.08 -15.40 5.20
N ARG A 116 7.89 -16.01 5.37
CA ARG A 116 6.69 -15.77 4.55
C ARG A 116 6.26 -14.29 4.59
N ASP A 117 5.68 -13.83 3.49
CA ASP A 117 5.05 -12.51 3.32
C ASP A 117 6.01 -11.31 3.41
N VAL A 118 7.34 -11.55 3.34
CA VAL A 118 8.31 -10.45 3.20
C VAL A 118 8.53 -10.10 1.72
N SER A 119 9.01 -8.88 1.49
CA SER A 119 9.42 -8.46 0.15
C SER A 119 10.56 -9.35 -0.36
N GLN A 120 10.38 -9.93 -1.56
CA GLN A 120 11.38 -10.76 -2.21
C GLN A 120 12.28 -9.96 -3.16
N GLU A 121 12.24 -8.65 -3.12
CA GLU A 121 13.04 -7.77 -3.97
C GLU A 121 14.56 -7.95 -3.84
N PHE A 122 15.01 -8.64 -2.76
CA PHE A 122 16.41 -8.94 -2.52
C PHE A 122 16.87 -10.27 -3.11
N ASP A 123 15.93 -11.10 -3.54
CA ASP A 123 16.18 -12.48 -3.98
C ASP A 123 15.86 -12.67 -5.47
N ASP A 124 16.40 -13.74 -6.05
CA ASP A 124 15.80 -14.32 -7.23
C ASP A 124 14.40 -14.78 -6.86
N HIS A 125 13.42 -14.56 -7.74
CA HIS A 125 12.05 -14.99 -7.48
C HIS A 125 11.28 -15.23 -8.78
N PHE A 126 10.18 -15.95 -8.64
CA PHE A 126 9.22 -16.20 -9.71
C PHE A 126 7.83 -15.77 -9.26
N GLU A 127 7.10 -15.11 -10.16
CA GLU A 127 5.76 -14.62 -9.92
C GLU A 127 4.76 -15.23 -10.90
N ILE A 128 3.58 -15.55 -10.39
CA ILE A 128 2.43 -16.02 -11.14
C ILE A 128 1.29 -15.06 -10.86
N ILE A 129 0.66 -14.50 -11.88
CA ILE A 129 -0.64 -13.85 -11.73
C ILE A 129 -1.73 -14.68 -12.36
N ILE A 130 -2.92 -14.69 -11.72
CA ILE A 130 -4.11 -15.38 -12.21
C ILE A 130 -5.29 -14.43 -12.13
N ASP A 131 -5.79 -13.98 -13.28
CA ASP A 131 -7.09 -13.34 -13.42
C ASP A 131 -8.15 -14.41 -13.67
N SER A 132 -8.63 -15.00 -12.57
CA SER A 132 -9.63 -16.07 -12.60
C SER A 132 -11.04 -15.56 -12.93
N ARG A 133 -11.26 -14.24 -12.81
CA ARG A 133 -12.55 -13.58 -13.12
C ARG A 133 -12.63 -13.13 -14.56
N ARG A 134 -11.50 -13.07 -15.24
CA ARG A 134 -11.34 -12.53 -16.59
C ARG A 134 -11.88 -11.12 -16.73
N ASP A 135 -11.70 -10.32 -15.69
CA ASP A 135 -12.09 -8.90 -15.67
C ASP A 135 -11.01 -7.97 -16.23
N ARG A 136 -9.79 -8.50 -16.46
CA ARG A 136 -8.63 -7.79 -17.00
C ARG A 136 -8.21 -6.57 -16.19
N ARG A 137 -8.53 -6.57 -14.91
CA ARG A 137 -8.25 -5.48 -13.96
C ARG A 137 -7.65 -6.00 -12.67
N ASN A 138 -8.12 -7.17 -12.22
CA ASN A 138 -7.77 -7.72 -10.95
C ASN A 138 -7.18 -9.12 -11.11
N ALA A 139 -6.14 -9.44 -10.34
CA ALA A 139 -5.52 -10.77 -10.37
C ALA A 139 -5.03 -11.17 -8.98
N TYR A 140 -4.93 -12.46 -8.76
CA TYR A 140 -4.17 -13.03 -7.65
C TYR A 140 -2.70 -13.07 -8.03
N LEU A 141 -1.83 -12.63 -7.12
CA LEU A 141 -0.38 -12.70 -7.23
C LEU A 141 0.15 -13.78 -6.30
N PHE A 142 0.98 -14.68 -6.83
CA PHE A 142 1.72 -15.69 -6.06
C PHE A 142 3.20 -15.54 -6.40
N GLN A 143 4.02 -15.37 -5.39
CA GLN A 143 5.46 -15.17 -5.55
C GLN A 143 6.23 -16.20 -4.72
N ILE A 144 7.27 -16.76 -5.30
CA ILE A 144 8.12 -17.77 -4.69
C ILE A 144 9.60 -17.49 -4.99
N ASN A 145 10.47 -17.68 -3.99
CA ASN A 145 11.91 -17.62 -4.14
C ASN A 145 12.54 -19.03 -4.16
N PRO A 146 13.86 -19.18 -4.42
CA PRO A 146 14.53 -20.48 -4.47
C PRO A 146 14.56 -21.26 -3.14
N LEU A 147 14.14 -20.66 -2.01
CA LEU A 147 13.95 -21.32 -0.71
C LEU A 147 12.53 -21.86 -0.52
N GLY A 148 11.65 -21.66 -1.48
CA GLY A 148 10.24 -22.01 -1.37
C GLY A 148 9.46 -21.03 -0.47
N THR A 149 9.99 -19.86 -0.20
CA THR A 149 9.32 -18.84 0.59
C THR A 149 8.20 -18.21 -0.23
N GLN A 150 7.03 -18.17 0.37
CA GLN A 150 5.80 -17.68 -0.23
C GLN A 150 5.58 -16.21 0.08
N ARG A 151 5.06 -15.49 -0.90
CA ARG A 151 4.39 -14.21 -0.76
C ARG A 151 3.20 -14.17 -1.69
N ASP A 152 2.09 -13.66 -1.25
CA ASP A 152 0.89 -13.53 -2.06
C ASP A 152 0.24 -12.16 -1.88
N GLY A 153 -0.72 -11.85 -2.73
CA GLY A 153 -1.45 -10.59 -2.68
C GLY A 153 -2.51 -10.48 -3.78
N LEU A 154 -3.24 -9.38 -3.75
CA LEU A 154 -4.21 -9.01 -4.79
C LEU A 154 -3.70 -7.82 -5.58
N LEU A 155 -3.61 -7.97 -6.88
CA LEU A 155 -3.44 -6.87 -7.82
C LEU A 155 -4.82 -6.31 -8.16
N THR A 156 -4.98 -5.00 -8.01
CA THR A 156 -6.25 -4.32 -8.19
C THR A 156 -6.12 -3.20 -9.20
N ASP A 157 -7.10 -3.10 -10.10
CA ASP A 157 -7.16 -2.04 -11.12
C ASP A 157 -5.81 -1.85 -11.84
N GLU A 158 -5.09 -2.98 -12.11
CA GLU A 158 -3.77 -3.04 -12.73
C GLU A 158 -2.66 -2.35 -11.92
N ALA A 159 -2.75 -2.38 -10.58
CA ALA A 159 -1.77 -1.79 -9.66
C ALA A 159 -1.41 -0.32 -10.03
N GLN A 160 -2.40 0.47 -10.31
CA GLN A 160 -2.21 1.81 -10.89
C GLN A 160 -1.72 2.87 -9.93
N MET A 161 -1.75 2.59 -8.64
CA MET A 161 -1.04 3.37 -7.64
C MET A 161 0.38 2.81 -7.54
N ASP A 162 1.39 3.66 -7.64
CA ASP A 162 2.80 3.28 -7.75
C ASP A 162 3.32 2.33 -6.66
N ASN A 163 2.65 2.26 -5.53
CA ASN A 163 3.00 1.38 -4.41
C ASN A 163 2.33 -0.02 -4.45
N ALA A 164 1.50 -0.32 -5.44
CA ALA A 164 0.72 -1.56 -5.52
C ALA A 164 1.25 -2.59 -6.53
N GLN A 165 2.44 -2.37 -7.12
CA GLN A 165 3.04 -3.34 -8.07
C GLN A 165 3.26 -4.72 -7.44
N ASP A 166 3.42 -4.75 -6.12
CA ASP A 166 3.63 -5.96 -5.33
C ASP A 166 2.32 -6.59 -4.83
N GLY A 167 1.17 -6.05 -5.20
CA GLY A 167 -0.15 -6.46 -4.72
C GLY A 167 -0.46 -5.99 -3.30
N ASP A 168 -1.76 -6.02 -2.95
CA ASP A 168 -2.21 -5.79 -1.57
C ASP A 168 -1.77 -6.98 -0.70
N PRO A 169 -0.83 -6.81 0.25
CA PRO A 169 -0.32 -7.89 1.09
C PRO A 169 -1.33 -8.33 2.16
N GLY A 170 -2.47 -7.65 2.26
CA GLY A 170 -3.52 -8.02 3.20
C GLY A 170 -4.33 -9.25 2.80
N TRP A 171 -4.20 -9.72 1.57
CA TRP A 171 -4.79 -10.98 1.14
C TRP A 171 -3.84 -12.15 1.42
N ASP A 172 -4.27 -13.11 2.20
CA ASP A 172 -3.52 -14.33 2.52
C ASP A 172 -4.24 -15.53 1.89
N GLY A 173 -3.67 -16.05 0.82
CA GLY A 173 -4.17 -17.19 0.07
C GLY A 173 -3.74 -18.51 0.66
N VAL A 174 -4.56 -19.53 0.45
CA VAL A 174 -4.20 -20.91 0.80
C VAL A 174 -3.61 -21.58 -0.41
N TRP A 175 -2.33 -21.79 -0.36
CA TRP A 175 -1.56 -22.48 -1.40
C TRP A 175 -0.29 -23.07 -0.80
N THR A 176 0.32 -24.02 -1.50
CA THR A 176 1.56 -24.63 -1.07
C THR A 176 2.64 -24.49 -2.15
N SER A 177 3.88 -24.43 -1.71
CA SER A 177 5.03 -24.39 -2.60
C SER A 177 6.25 -25.02 -1.98
N GLU A 178 7.05 -25.67 -2.81
CA GLU A 178 8.39 -26.13 -2.48
C GLU A 178 9.35 -25.73 -3.59
N ALA A 179 10.62 -25.45 -3.24
CA ALA A 179 11.64 -25.12 -4.21
C ALA A 179 12.97 -25.77 -3.85
N ARG A 180 13.82 -25.96 -4.86
CA ARG A 180 15.17 -26.52 -4.71
C ARG A 180 16.16 -25.80 -5.61
N ILE A 181 17.32 -25.46 -5.07
CA ILE A 181 18.46 -25.04 -5.87
C ILE A 181 19.11 -26.30 -6.44
N THR A 182 19.35 -26.32 -7.74
CA THR A 182 19.87 -27.45 -8.52
C THR A 182 21.24 -27.13 -9.10
N GLY A 183 21.83 -28.08 -9.80
CA GLY A 183 23.12 -27.88 -10.48
C GLY A 183 23.07 -26.97 -11.71
N ASP A 184 21.89 -26.64 -12.21
CA ASP A 184 21.67 -25.79 -13.39
C ASP A 184 20.71 -24.61 -13.13
N GLY A 185 20.48 -24.26 -11.84
CA GLY A 185 19.62 -23.16 -11.45
C GLY A 185 18.75 -23.50 -10.23
N TRP A 186 17.44 -23.38 -10.36
CA TRP A 186 16.50 -23.78 -9.32
C TRP A 186 15.15 -24.19 -9.91
N THR A 187 14.42 -25.03 -9.18
CA THR A 187 13.10 -25.51 -9.56
C THR A 187 12.11 -25.27 -8.43
N ALA A 188 10.83 -25.16 -8.79
CA ALA A 188 9.76 -25.02 -7.83
C ALA A 188 8.51 -25.77 -8.28
N THR A 189 7.73 -26.23 -7.28
CA THR A 189 6.38 -26.77 -7.46
C THR A 189 5.41 -25.94 -6.64
N VAL A 190 4.31 -25.52 -7.27
CA VAL A 190 3.28 -24.67 -6.65
C VAL A 190 1.93 -25.35 -6.84
N GLU A 191 1.16 -25.47 -5.76
CA GLU A 191 -0.21 -25.98 -5.72
C GLU A 191 -1.15 -24.90 -5.24
N ILE A 192 -2.17 -24.60 -6.02
CA ILE A 192 -3.20 -23.62 -5.69
C ILE A 192 -4.57 -24.29 -5.75
N PRO A 193 -5.24 -24.49 -4.61
CA PRO A 193 -6.60 -24.99 -4.59
C PRO A 193 -7.56 -24.08 -5.32
N PHE A 194 -8.48 -24.62 -6.12
CA PHE A 194 -9.50 -23.82 -6.79
C PHE A 194 -10.40 -23.04 -5.81
N SER A 195 -10.53 -23.53 -4.57
CA SER A 195 -11.23 -22.84 -3.50
C SER A 195 -10.55 -21.51 -3.05
N THR A 196 -9.26 -21.34 -3.36
CA THR A 196 -8.51 -20.09 -3.11
C THR A 196 -8.85 -19.01 -4.13
N LEU A 197 -9.21 -19.42 -5.35
CA LEU A 197 -9.51 -18.55 -6.46
C LEU A 197 -11.03 -18.34 -6.58
N ASN A 198 -11.46 -17.10 -6.73
CA ASN A 198 -12.85 -16.81 -7.07
C ASN A 198 -13.00 -16.73 -8.58
N PHE A 199 -13.76 -17.63 -9.20
CA PHE A 199 -13.95 -17.68 -10.65
C PHE A 199 -15.40 -17.95 -11.04
N MET A 200 -15.76 -17.59 -12.28
CA MET A 200 -17.06 -17.94 -12.85
C MET A 200 -17.07 -19.40 -13.31
N ARG A 201 -18.10 -20.13 -12.97
CA ARG A 201 -18.29 -21.51 -13.43
C ARG A 201 -18.64 -21.54 -14.89
N SER A 202 -17.88 -22.31 -15.67
CA SER A 202 -18.22 -22.71 -17.02
C SER A 202 -17.72 -24.14 -17.26
N GLU A 203 -18.23 -24.81 -18.29
CA GLU A 203 -17.71 -26.14 -18.66
C GLU A 203 -16.23 -26.05 -19.02
N ASP A 204 -15.86 -25.04 -19.82
CA ASP A 204 -14.48 -24.70 -20.14
C ASP A 204 -14.14 -23.37 -19.47
N VAL A 205 -13.13 -23.41 -18.64
CA VAL A 205 -12.63 -22.24 -17.92
C VAL A 205 -11.46 -21.64 -18.68
N VAL A 206 -11.50 -20.33 -18.93
CA VAL A 206 -10.39 -19.57 -19.49
C VAL A 206 -10.03 -18.44 -18.51
N TRP A 207 -8.79 -18.40 -18.06
CA TRP A 207 -8.26 -17.38 -17.17
C TRP A 207 -7.23 -16.51 -17.86
N GLY A 208 -7.03 -15.30 -17.33
CA GLY A 208 -5.83 -14.52 -17.62
C GLY A 208 -4.67 -15.07 -16.79
N VAL A 209 -3.48 -15.20 -17.38
CA VAL A 209 -2.29 -15.65 -16.66
C VAL A 209 -1.05 -14.94 -17.20
N ASN A 210 -0.12 -14.60 -16.32
CA ASN A 210 1.21 -14.17 -16.72
C ASN A 210 2.25 -14.66 -15.72
N PHE A 211 3.49 -14.70 -16.17
CA PHE A 211 4.64 -15.17 -15.42
C PHE A 211 5.76 -14.15 -15.49
N LYS A 212 6.42 -13.93 -14.35
CA LYS A 212 7.62 -13.09 -14.25
C LYS A 212 8.71 -13.87 -13.53
N ARG A 213 9.91 -13.88 -14.08
CA ARG A 213 11.13 -14.25 -13.39
C ARG A 213 11.96 -13.01 -13.14
N PHE A 214 12.50 -12.91 -11.95
CA PHE A 214 13.45 -11.88 -11.57
C PHE A 214 14.79 -12.52 -11.22
N ILE A 215 15.86 -12.10 -11.91
CA ILE A 215 17.24 -12.56 -11.69
C ILE A 215 18.00 -11.45 -10.98
N ARG A 216 18.10 -11.54 -9.64
CA ARG A 216 18.63 -10.45 -8.81
C ARG A 216 20.06 -10.06 -9.17
N ARG A 217 20.92 -11.04 -9.38
CA ARG A 217 22.31 -10.85 -9.76
C ARG A 217 22.50 -9.99 -11.03
N LYS A 218 21.59 -10.13 -11.98
CA LYS A 218 21.60 -9.42 -13.26
C LYS A 218 20.72 -8.18 -13.26
N ASN A 219 19.90 -8.02 -12.24
CA ASN A 219 18.82 -7.02 -12.22
C ASN A 219 17.92 -7.15 -13.46
N GLU A 220 17.70 -8.39 -13.88
CA GLU A 220 16.96 -8.76 -15.07
C GLU A 220 15.56 -9.19 -14.70
N GLU A 221 14.58 -8.66 -15.41
CA GLU A 221 13.18 -8.98 -15.25
C GLU A 221 12.66 -9.55 -16.58
N ASP A 222 12.23 -10.80 -16.54
CA ASP A 222 11.75 -11.54 -17.69
C ASP A 222 10.27 -11.85 -17.55
N LEU A 223 9.45 -11.48 -18.52
CA LEU A 223 8.03 -11.78 -18.56
C LEU A 223 7.68 -12.72 -19.73
N TRP A 224 6.68 -13.56 -19.50
CA TRP A 224 6.11 -14.38 -20.55
C TRP A 224 5.19 -13.59 -21.47
N SER A 225 4.40 -12.65 -20.94
CA SER A 225 3.53 -11.71 -21.67
C SER A 225 3.73 -10.30 -21.12
N ALA A 226 3.31 -9.27 -21.84
CA ALA A 226 3.36 -7.88 -21.39
C ALA A 226 4.78 -7.38 -21.01
N TRP A 227 5.83 -7.78 -21.74
CA TRP A 227 7.23 -7.42 -21.44
C TRP A 227 7.63 -5.99 -21.82
N ARG A 228 6.71 -5.15 -22.28
CA ARG A 228 7.01 -3.72 -22.49
C ARG A 228 7.27 -3.05 -21.15
N ARG A 229 8.23 -2.15 -21.10
CA ARG A 229 8.58 -1.41 -19.84
C ARG A 229 7.42 -0.68 -19.23
N THR A 230 6.55 -0.09 -20.06
CA THR A 230 5.32 0.59 -19.61
C THR A 230 4.29 -0.35 -18.99
N PHE A 231 4.47 -1.67 -19.17
CA PHE A 231 3.62 -2.68 -18.59
C PHE A 231 4.36 -3.33 -17.40
N GLY A 232 4.14 -4.48 -17.10
CA GLY A 232 4.75 -5.27 -16.04
C GLY A 232 3.79 -6.41 -15.75
N ILE A 233 4.11 -7.22 -14.76
CA ILE A 233 3.23 -8.33 -14.41
C ILE A 233 1.84 -7.86 -13.96
N SER A 234 1.76 -6.66 -13.40
CA SER A 234 0.50 -6.03 -12.96
C SER A 234 -0.38 -5.51 -14.10
N LYS A 235 0.11 -5.48 -15.35
CA LYS A 235 -0.70 -5.11 -16.52
C LYS A 235 -1.58 -6.28 -16.94
N ILE A 236 -2.65 -6.50 -16.20
CA ILE A 236 -3.54 -7.68 -16.30
C ILE A 236 -4.28 -7.72 -17.63
N SER A 237 -4.60 -6.57 -18.22
CA SER A 237 -5.24 -6.47 -19.53
C SER A 237 -4.38 -7.04 -20.68
N GLU A 238 -3.05 -7.10 -20.50
CA GLU A 238 -2.09 -7.63 -21.45
C GLU A 238 -1.59 -9.05 -21.06
N ALA A 239 -2.19 -9.68 -20.05
CA ALA A 239 -1.90 -11.06 -19.66
C ALA A 239 -2.28 -12.03 -20.78
N GLY A 240 -1.57 -13.17 -20.85
CA GLY A 240 -1.92 -14.27 -21.74
C GLY A 240 -3.16 -15.03 -21.26
N GLU A 241 -3.64 -15.97 -22.06
CA GLU A 241 -4.81 -16.80 -21.73
C GLU A 241 -4.38 -18.21 -21.33
N LEU A 242 -4.92 -18.71 -20.19
CA LEU A 242 -4.81 -20.10 -19.75
C LEU A 242 -6.12 -20.80 -20.07
N SER A 243 -6.02 -21.86 -20.88
CA SER A 243 -7.14 -22.70 -21.32
C SER A 243 -6.91 -24.17 -20.94
N GLY A 244 -7.88 -25.01 -21.25
CA GLY A 244 -7.80 -26.46 -21.04
C GLY A 244 -8.22 -26.92 -19.65
N ILE A 245 -8.74 -26.03 -18.81
CA ILE A 245 -9.29 -26.34 -17.50
C ILE A 245 -10.80 -26.61 -17.66
N SER A 246 -11.24 -27.80 -17.30
CA SER A 246 -12.67 -28.19 -17.36
C SER A 246 -13.03 -29.12 -16.22
N HIS A 247 -14.32 -29.23 -15.92
CA HIS A 247 -14.88 -30.15 -14.90
C HIS A 247 -14.24 -30.01 -13.51
N ILE A 248 -13.86 -28.77 -13.12
CA ILE A 248 -13.25 -28.51 -11.82
C ILE A 248 -14.29 -28.38 -10.72
N GLY A 249 -13.93 -28.92 -9.54
CA GLY A 249 -14.71 -28.77 -8.32
C GLY A 249 -14.61 -27.33 -7.84
N SER A 250 -15.75 -26.65 -7.74
CA SER A 250 -15.78 -25.47 -6.89
C SER A 250 -16.06 -25.99 -5.48
N GLY A 251 -15.05 -26.27 -4.71
CA GLY A 251 -15.23 -26.46 -3.28
C GLY A 251 -16.05 -25.31 -2.72
N ARG A 252 -17.10 -25.58 -1.94
CA ARG A 252 -17.78 -24.51 -1.23
C ARG A 252 -16.76 -23.95 -0.25
N LEU A 253 -16.33 -22.70 -0.48
CA LEU A 253 -15.48 -22.02 0.47
C LEU A 253 -16.26 -21.87 1.78
N PHE A 254 -15.88 -22.65 2.78
CA PHE A 254 -16.40 -22.51 4.14
C PHE A 254 -15.24 -22.62 5.11
N ILE A 255 -14.92 -21.51 5.76
CA ILE A 255 -13.84 -21.43 6.74
C ILE A 255 -14.44 -20.86 8.01
N VAL A 256 -14.14 -21.52 9.13
CA VAL A 256 -14.48 -21.04 10.47
C VAL A 256 -13.17 -20.84 11.22
N LYS A 257 -12.90 -19.62 11.66
CA LYS A 257 -11.63 -19.25 12.30
C LYS A 257 -11.90 -18.66 13.69
N PRO A 258 -12.09 -19.53 14.72
CA PRO A 258 -12.10 -19.07 16.10
C PRO A 258 -10.70 -18.57 16.50
N TYR A 259 -10.69 -17.61 17.42
CA TYR A 259 -9.47 -17.21 18.09
C TYR A 259 -9.69 -17.08 19.59
N ALA A 260 -8.60 -17.25 20.35
CA ALA A 260 -8.52 -16.96 21.77
C ALA A 260 -7.29 -16.13 22.04
N LEU A 261 -7.44 -15.14 22.92
CA LEU A 261 -6.36 -14.25 23.35
C LEU A 261 -6.32 -14.19 24.87
N GLY A 262 -5.11 -14.31 25.41
CA GLY A 262 -4.84 -14.12 26.83
C GLY A 262 -3.57 -13.29 27.04
N GLY A 263 -3.51 -12.57 28.14
CA GLY A 263 -2.34 -11.75 28.44
C GLY A 263 -2.56 -10.77 29.56
N PHE A 264 -1.73 -9.72 29.59
CA PHE A 264 -1.87 -8.62 30.52
C PHE A 264 -1.40 -7.31 29.89
N SER A 265 -1.98 -6.21 30.35
CA SER A 265 -1.53 -4.84 30.09
C SER A 265 -1.25 -4.15 31.39
N HIS A 266 -0.11 -3.46 31.47
CA HIS A 266 0.26 -2.62 32.61
C HIS A 266 0.35 -1.16 32.17
N LEU A 267 -0.44 -0.30 32.80
CA LEU A 267 -0.50 1.13 32.57
C LEU A 267 0.15 1.89 33.74
N PRO A 268 1.04 2.86 33.50
CA PRO A 268 1.67 3.63 34.54
C PRO A 268 0.68 4.64 35.17
N PRO A 269 1.01 5.22 36.34
CA PRO A 269 0.20 6.26 36.96
C PRO A 269 -0.09 7.48 36.10
N SER A 270 0.78 7.81 35.17
CA SER A 270 0.60 8.90 34.19
C SER A 270 -0.57 8.68 33.23
N ALA A 271 -1.08 7.45 33.08
CA ALA A 271 -2.25 7.15 32.26
C ALA A 271 -3.55 7.80 32.79
N VAL A 272 -3.61 8.21 34.04
CA VAL A 272 -4.77 8.93 34.66
C VAL A 272 -5.08 10.23 33.92
N SER A 273 -4.06 10.94 33.47
CA SER A 273 -4.25 12.17 32.68
C SER A 273 -4.96 11.94 31.35
N SER A 274 -4.96 10.69 30.86
CA SER A 274 -5.66 10.25 29.65
C SER A 274 -7.01 9.56 29.92
N GLY A 275 -7.51 9.66 31.16
CA GLY A 275 -8.77 9.04 31.57
C GLY A 275 -8.72 7.53 31.73
N LEU A 276 -7.51 6.92 31.76
CA LEU A 276 -7.31 5.49 31.92
C LEU A 276 -6.99 5.12 33.38
N SER A 277 -7.38 3.95 33.79
CA SER A 277 -7.06 3.43 35.12
C SER A 277 -5.65 2.82 35.12
N PRO A 278 -4.70 3.34 35.94
CA PRO A 278 -3.37 2.78 36.05
C PRO A 278 -3.40 1.41 36.73
N GLY A 279 -2.39 0.61 36.48
CA GLY A 279 -2.21 -0.72 37.10
C GLY A 279 -2.15 -1.82 36.06
N THR A 280 -2.14 -3.05 36.56
CA THR A 280 -2.11 -4.25 35.70
C THR A 280 -3.52 -4.79 35.51
N SER A 281 -3.94 -4.95 34.27
CA SER A 281 -5.20 -5.56 33.88
C SER A 281 -4.95 -6.87 33.12
N ALA A 282 -5.71 -7.91 33.43
CA ALA A 282 -5.72 -9.12 32.65
C ALA A 282 -6.45 -8.90 31.32
N LEU A 283 -5.85 -9.40 30.25
CA LEU A 283 -6.46 -9.42 28.93
C LEU A 283 -6.94 -10.85 28.66
N HIS A 284 -8.21 -11.02 28.36
CA HIS A 284 -8.79 -12.28 27.93
C HIS A 284 -9.96 -11.97 27.01
N THR A 285 -9.89 -12.49 25.82
CA THR A 285 -10.95 -12.34 24.82
C THR A 285 -10.92 -13.50 23.84
N GLY A 286 -12.00 -13.71 23.15
CA GLY A 286 -12.11 -14.66 22.08
C GLY A 286 -13.17 -14.20 21.09
N GLY A 287 -13.01 -14.61 19.86
CA GLY A 287 -13.92 -14.24 18.78
C GLY A 287 -13.94 -15.29 17.69
N LEU A 288 -14.65 -14.97 16.64
CA LEU A 288 -14.94 -15.91 15.56
C LEU A 288 -15.03 -15.16 14.24
N ASP A 289 -14.27 -15.63 13.25
CA ASP A 289 -14.44 -15.22 11.86
C ASP A 289 -15.00 -16.39 11.05
N ILE A 290 -15.97 -16.11 10.18
CA ILE A 290 -16.58 -17.09 9.30
C ILE A 290 -16.48 -16.55 7.87
N LYS A 291 -15.92 -17.34 6.98
CA LYS A 291 -15.88 -17.06 5.55
C LYS A 291 -16.70 -18.09 4.80
N TYR A 292 -17.67 -17.62 4.03
CA TYR A 292 -18.61 -18.48 3.31
C TYR A 292 -18.75 -18.03 1.86
N GLY A 293 -18.47 -18.91 0.92
CA GLY A 293 -18.74 -18.71 -0.49
C GLY A 293 -20.24 -18.84 -0.79
N LEU A 294 -20.92 -17.69 -0.92
CA LEU A 294 -22.32 -17.64 -1.33
C LEU A 294 -22.50 -18.18 -2.75
N ARG A 295 -21.53 -17.84 -3.60
CA ARG A 295 -21.35 -18.35 -4.97
C ARG A 295 -19.86 -18.46 -5.25
N SER A 296 -19.48 -19.06 -6.36
CA SER A 296 -18.07 -19.18 -6.76
C SER A 296 -17.32 -17.84 -6.86
N ASN A 297 -18.06 -16.74 -7.07
CA ASN A 297 -17.53 -15.39 -7.23
C ASN A 297 -18.10 -14.37 -6.24
N LEU A 298 -18.77 -14.82 -5.18
CA LEU A 298 -19.35 -13.98 -4.14
C LEU A 298 -19.09 -14.60 -2.76
N VAL A 299 -18.38 -13.88 -1.91
CA VAL A 299 -17.95 -14.35 -0.58
C VAL A 299 -18.53 -13.46 0.51
N ALA A 300 -19.09 -14.10 1.54
CA ALA A 300 -19.48 -13.45 2.78
C ALA A 300 -18.43 -13.72 3.87
N ASN A 301 -18.00 -12.67 4.54
CA ASN A 301 -17.13 -12.72 5.71
C ASN A 301 -17.90 -12.15 6.90
N LEU A 302 -18.01 -12.91 7.97
CA LEU A 302 -18.64 -12.48 9.22
C LEU A 302 -17.58 -12.47 10.31
N THR A 303 -17.62 -11.48 11.18
CA THR A 303 -16.71 -11.39 12.32
C THR A 303 -17.49 -11.07 13.60
N GLY A 304 -17.07 -11.65 14.68
CA GLY A 304 -17.64 -11.40 16.02
C GLY A 304 -16.52 -11.17 17.01
N ASN A 305 -16.61 -10.06 17.77
CA ASN A 305 -15.64 -9.66 18.78
C ASN A 305 -14.19 -9.59 18.22
N THR A 306 -14.01 -8.85 17.14
CA THR A 306 -12.74 -8.77 16.41
C THR A 306 -11.63 -8.18 17.27
N ASP A 307 -10.45 -8.82 17.29
CA ASP A 307 -9.24 -8.36 17.98
C ASP A 307 -8.11 -8.10 16.97
N PHE A 308 -7.28 -7.10 17.27
CA PHE A 308 -6.21 -6.62 16.39
C PHE A 308 -4.82 -6.72 17.00
N ALA A 309 -4.65 -7.53 18.05
CA ALA A 309 -3.37 -7.67 18.76
C ALA A 309 -2.23 -8.23 17.88
N ASP A 310 -2.58 -8.95 16.82
CA ASP A 310 -1.64 -9.50 15.82
C ASP A 310 -1.26 -8.52 14.71
N SER A 311 -1.88 -7.34 14.66
CA SER A 311 -1.51 -6.31 13.67
C SER A 311 -0.13 -5.74 13.95
N ASP A 312 0.59 -5.39 12.88
CA ASP A 312 1.91 -4.77 12.99
C ASP A 312 1.82 -3.38 13.62
N VAL A 313 2.79 -3.06 14.47
CA VAL A 313 2.91 -1.73 15.07
C VAL A 313 3.27 -0.70 13.98
N ASP A 314 2.71 0.50 14.08
CA ASP A 314 3.07 1.59 13.19
C ASP A 314 4.49 2.09 13.50
N VAL A 315 5.22 2.39 12.43
CA VAL A 315 6.53 3.05 12.56
C VAL A 315 6.30 4.50 13.01
N GLN A 316 7.06 4.91 14.02
CA GLN A 316 6.99 6.28 14.51
C GLN A 316 7.40 7.27 13.43
N GLN A 317 6.61 8.33 13.26
CA GLN A 317 6.85 9.40 12.30
C GLN A 317 6.80 10.75 12.99
N PHE A 318 7.62 11.69 12.53
CA PHE A 318 7.59 13.07 12.96
C PHE A 318 6.85 13.91 11.92
N ASN A 319 5.77 14.57 12.35
CA ASN A 319 4.99 15.39 11.45
C ASN A 319 5.67 16.74 11.21
N LEU A 320 6.17 16.93 10.01
CA LEU A 320 6.77 18.18 9.53
C LEU A 320 5.77 19.09 8.82
N THR A 321 4.51 18.71 8.74
CA THR A 321 3.45 19.46 8.07
C THR A 321 2.29 19.73 9.01
N PRO A 322 1.49 20.76 8.79
CA PRO A 322 0.29 21.02 9.60
C PRO A 322 -0.85 20.05 9.29
N TYR A 323 -0.62 19.06 8.43
CA TYR A 323 -1.63 18.14 7.95
C TYR A 323 -1.58 16.80 8.69
N LYS A 324 -2.66 16.00 8.54
CA LYS A 324 -2.77 14.68 9.16
C LYS A 324 -1.85 13.67 8.49
N LEU A 325 -1.16 12.86 9.29
CA LEU A 325 -0.39 11.71 8.77
C LEU A 325 -1.33 10.57 8.37
N PHE A 326 -1.03 9.95 7.24
CA PHE A 326 -1.71 8.75 6.79
C PHE A 326 -1.00 7.50 7.33
N PHE A 327 -1.76 6.58 7.95
CA PHE A 327 -1.28 5.27 8.37
C PHE A 327 -2.13 4.19 7.70
N PRO A 328 -1.56 3.25 6.96
CA PRO A 328 -2.33 2.24 6.24
C PRO A 328 -3.12 1.32 7.18
N GLU A 329 -4.19 0.71 6.66
CA GLU A 329 -4.93 -0.35 7.35
C GLU A 329 -4.02 -1.59 7.53
N LYS A 330 -4.10 -2.28 8.67
CA LYS A 330 -3.30 -3.46 8.98
C LYS A 330 -4.14 -4.63 9.52
N ARG A 331 -5.43 -4.41 9.73
CA ARG A 331 -6.33 -5.39 10.32
C ARG A 331 -6.88 -6.34 9.26
N GLN A 332 -6.61 -7.64 9.42
CA GLN A 332 -6.93 -8.69 8.44
C GLN A 332 -8.38 -8.65 7.94
N PHE A 333 -9.36 -8.47 8.84
CA PHE A 333 -10.77 -8.40 8.44
C PHE A 333 -11.03 -7.29 7.42
N PHE A 334 -10.39 -6.14 7.52
CA PHE A 334 -10.58 -5.02 6.60
C PHE A 334 -9.70 -5.11 5.35
N LEU A 335 -8.52 -5.74 5.45
CA LEU A 335 -7.59 -5.88 4.33
C LEU A 335 -8.09 -6.85 3.25
N GLU A 336 -8.69 -7.96 3.65
CA GLU A 336 -9.14 -8.96 2.68
C GLU A 336 -10.19 -8.37 1.71
N ASN A 337 -9.92 -8.35 0.41
CA ASN A 337 -10.73 -7.69 -0.63
C ASN A 337 -11.03 -6.19 -0.35
N ALA A 338 -10.11 -5.49 0.32
CA ALA A 338 -10.24 -4.06 0.62
C ALA A 338 -10.45 -3.21 -0.65
N ASN A 339 -9.83 -3.65 -1.75
CA ASN A 339 -9.90 -3.04 -3.06
C ASN A 339 -11.32 -2.86 -3.61
N VAL A 340 -12.23 -3.76 -3.25
CA VAL A 340 -13.63 -3.63 -3.65
C VAL A 340 -14.24 -2.34 -3.12
N PHE A 341 -13.83 -1.92 -1.91
CA PHE A 341 -14.29 -0.69 -1.24
C PHE A 341 -13.44 0.55 -1.58
N SER A 342 -12.46 0.42 -2.45
CA SER A 342 -11.63 1.56 -2.86
C SER A 342 -12.46 2.61 -3.59
N PHE A 343 -12.32 3.87 -3.14
CA PHE A 343 -12.84 5.06 -3.80
C PHE A 343 -11.75 6.13 -3.71
N PRO A 344 -10.82 6.15 -4.67
CA PRO A 344 -9.73 7.11 -4.64
C PRO A 344 -10.25 8.52 -4.91
N MET A 345 -9.84 9.45 -4.07
CA MET A 345 -10.13 10.88 -4.24
C MET A 345 -8.91 11.65 -4.77
N SER A 346 -7.80 10.96 -4.95
CA SER A 346 -6.58 11.48 -5.58
C SER A 346 -5.94 10.41 -6.45
N ILE A 347 -5.27 10.85 -7.51
CA ILE A 347 -4.36 10.04 -8.34
C ILE A 347 -2.89 10.30 -7.98
N GLY A 348 -2.61 11.33 -7.18
CA GLY A 348 -1.30 11.66 -6.66
C GLY A 348 -0.99 10.94 -5.33
N GLU A 349 0.03 11.40 -4.63
CA GLU A 349 0.52 10.77 -3.39
C GLU A 349 -0.38 11.01 -2.15
N SER A 350 -1.41 11.87 -2.24
CA SER A 350 -2.27 12.11 -1.09
C SER A 350 -3.08 10.86 -0.75
N GLY A 351 -3.12 10.50 0.52
CA GLY A 351 -3.89 9.36 1.03
C GLY A 351 -5.40 9.58 1.05
N ASP A 352 -5.91 10.61 0.36
CA ASP A 352 -7.33 11.00 0.39
C ASP A 352 -8.25 9.92 -0.16
N GLN A 353 -9.16 9.44 0.70
CA GLN A 353 -10.08 8.33 0.40
C GLN A 353 -11.48 8.62 0.96
N LEU A 354 -12.50 8.33 0.18
CA LEU A 354 -13.89 8.47 0.63
C LEU A 354 -14.26 7.45 1.72
N PHE A 355 -13.68 6.26 1.65
CA PHE A 355 -13.78 5.21 2.64
C PHE A 355 -12.39 4.76 3.10
N PHE A 356 -12.18 4.76 4.40
CA PHE A 356 -10.95 4.34 5.06
C PHE A 356 -11.31 3.51 6.30
N SER A 357 -11.19 2.21 6.21
CA SER A 357 -11.63 1.26 7.25
C SER A 357 -10.96 1.49 8.60
N ARG A 358 -9.74 2.06 8.63
CA ARG A 358 -9.03 2.39 9.87
C ARG A 358 -9.79 3.38 10.78
N GLN A 359 -10.74 4.15 10.24
CA GLN A 359 -11.63 5.00 11.04
C GLN A 359 -12.67 4.20 11.86
N ILE A 360 -12.87 2.90 11.55
CA ILE A 360 -13.78 2.03 12.29
C ILE A 360 -13.03 1.39 13.44
N GLY A 361 -13.56 1.51 14.68
CA GLY A 361 -12.97 0.88 15.84
C GLY A 361 -11.69 1.56 16.38
N ILE A 362 -11.51 2.82 16.03
CA ILE A 362 -10.45 3.69 16.60
C ILE A 362 -11.08 5.01 17.02
N ASP A 363 -10.79 5.44 18.23
CA ASP A 363 -11.19 6.75 18.74
C ASP A 363 -10.42 7.85 18.00
N PRO A 364 -11.11 8.79 17.32
CA PRO A 364 -10.43 9.82 16.53
C PRO A 364 -9.67 10.86 17.37
N VAL A 365 -9.95 10.95 18.68
CA VAL A 365 -9.30 11.90 19.58
C VAL A 365 -8.14 11.25 20.33
N THR A 366 -8.34 10.07 20.89
CA THR A 366 -7.34 9.38 21.71
C THR A 366 -6.50 8.37 20.95
N GLY A 367 -6.91 7.98 19.74
CA GLY A 367 -6.29 6.92 18.95
C GLY A 367 -6.42 5.52 19.56
N GLN A 368 -7.22 5.39 20.61
CA GLN A 368 -7.43 4.12 21.31
C GLN A 368 -8.37 3.20 20.52
N GLU A 369 -8.18 1.90 20.71
CA GLU A 369 -9.07 0.90 20.15
C GLU A 369 -10.46 0.98 20.77
N VAL A 370 -11.48 1.11 19.94
CA VAL A 370 -12.90 0.97 20.30
C VAL A 370 -13.34 -0.42 19.89
N PRO A 371 -13.74 -1.29 20.84
CA PRO A 371 -14.03 -2.67 20.52
C PRO A 371 -15.14 -2.83 19.48
N ILE A 372 -14.93 -3.69 18.49
CA ILE A 372 -15.91 -4.08 17.49
C ILE A 372 -16.74 -5.23 18.06
N ASN A 373 -18.06 -5.06 18.16
CA ASN A 373 -18.96 -6.16 18.56
C ASN A 373 -19.00 -7.26 17.51
N GLY A 374 -19.15 -6.82 16.28
CA GLY A 374 -19.25 -7.72 15.14
C GLY A 374 -19.60 -6.98 13.87
N GLY A 375 -19.56 -7.71 12.80
CA GLY A 375 -19.91 -7.19 11.50
C GLY A 375 -19.85 -8.26 10.43
N GLY A 376 -20.18 -7.85 9.24
CA GLY A 376 -20.11 -8.71 8.09
C GLY A 376 -19.84 -7.91 6.82
N ARG A 377 -19.29 -8.60 5.85
CA ARG A 377 -19.16 -8.04 4.51
C ARG A 377 -19.42 -9.11 3.47
N VAL A 378 -19.94 -8.67 2.34
CA VAL A 378 -20.11 -9.48 1.15
C VAL A 378 -19.35 -8.81 0.02
N THR A 379 -18.42 -9.52 -0.59
CA THR A 379 -17.61 -9.00 -1.70
C THR A 379 -17.59 -9.99 -2.86
N GLY A 380 -17.51 -9.48 -4.07
CA GLY A 380 -17.40 -10.31 -5.26
C GLY A 380 -18.03 -9.72 -6.49
N GLN A 381 -18.40 -10.56 -7.45
CA GLN A 381 -19.02 -10.15 -8.70
C GLN A 381 -20.40 -10.80 -8.90
N MET A 382 -21.34 -10.04 -9.41
CA MET A 382 -22.68 -10.53 -9.77
C MET A 382 -23.21 -9.78 -11.01
N ALA A 383 -23.62 -10.52 -12.02
CA ALA A 383 -24.19 -9.96 -13.25
C ALA A 383 -23.32 -8.86 -13.92
N GLY A 384 -22.00 -8.99 -13.89
CA GLY A 384 -21.06 -8.03 -14.46
C GLY A 384 -20.78 -6.80 -13.58
N PHE A 385 -21.32 -6.78 -12.36
CA PHE A 385 -21.01 -5.77 -11.36
C PHE A 385 -20.08 -6.34 -10.30
N GLU A 386 -19.07 -5.59 -9.89
CA GLU A 386 -18.30 -5.81 -8.69
C GLU A 386 -19.03 -5.17 -7.50
N LEU A 387 -19.27 -5.95 -6.46
CA LEU A 387 -20.10 -5.60 -5.31
C LEU A 387 -19.32 -5.69 -4.02
N GLY A 388 -19.42 -4.67 -3.18
CA GLY A 388 -19.00 -4.66 -1.81
C GLY A 388 -20.13 -4.12 -0.92
N VAL A 389 -20.53 -4.90 0.06
CA VAL A 389 -21.44 -4.48 1.12
C VAL A 389 -20.80 -4.82 2.44
N MET A 390 -20.75 -3.89 3.36
CA MET A 390 -20.18 -4.08 4.70
C MET A 390 -21.07 -3.40 5.73
N ASP A 391 -21.27 -4.08 6.86
CA ASP A 391 -21.92 -3.52 8.04
C ASP A 391 -21.13 -3.97 9.28
N VAL A 392 -20.66 -3.00 10.07
CA VAL A 392 -19.84 -3.23 11.27
C VAL A 392 -20.35 -2.33 12.39
N ASN A 393 -20.37 -2.85 13.62
CA ASN A 393 -20.72 -2.05 14.76
C ASN A 393 -19.70 -2.12 15.91
N THR A 394 -19.52 -0.98 16.59
CA THR A 394 -18.61 -0.83 17.72
C THR A 394 -19.38 -0.67 19.03
N ARG A 395 -18.76 -1.08 20.15
CA ARG A 395 -19.30 -0.84 21.51
C ARG A 395 -19.17 0.62 21.91
N SER A 396 -19.98 1.03 22.88
CA SER A 396 -19.66 2.22 23.63
C SER A 396 -18.41 1.97 24.48
N SER A 397 -17.43 2.90 24.41
CA SER A 397 -16.17 2.78 25.15
C SER A 397 -15.68 4.18 25.55
N GLY A 398 -15.63 4.46 26.85
CA GLY A 398 -15.27 5.79 27.35
C GLY A 398 -16.18 6.88 26.78
N PRO A 399 -15.62 7.92 26.17
CA PRO A 399 -16.41 9.01 25.55
C PRO A 399 -17.06 8.58 24.22
N ASN A 400 -16.69 7.45 23.66
CA ASN A 400 -17.19 6.98 22.37
C ASN A 400 -18.53 6.28 22.54
N PRO A 401 -19.60 6.78 21.90
CA PRO A 401 -20.88 6.09 21.87
C PRO A 401 -20.80 4.84 20.98
N TYR A 402 -21.83 3.98 21.10
CA TYR A 402 -22.08 2.95 20.09
C TYR A 402 -22.16 3.58 18.70
N ALA A 403 -21.54 2.92 17.71
CA ALA A 403 -21.63 3.33 16.34
C ALA A 403 -21.84 2.14 15.40
N ASN A 404 -22.64 2.34 14.35
CA ASN A 404 -22.83 1.43 13.25
C ASN A 404 -22.31 2.06 11.95
N TYR A 405 -21.64 1.25 11.13
CA TYR A 405 -21.00 1.66 9.88
C TYR A 405 -21.49 0.75 8.76
N ALA A 406 -22.35 1.29 7.89
CA ALA A 406 -22.80 0.60 6.70
C ALA A 406 -22.12 1.18 5.45
N VAL A 407 -21.58 0.34 4.61
CA VAL A 407 -20.87 0.72 3.37
C VAL A 407 -21.36 -0.13 2.22
N VAL A 408 -21.72 0.51 1.11
CA VAL A 408 -22.09 -0.14 -0.14
C VAL A 408 -21.23 0.40 -1.27
N ARG A 409 -20.62 -0.47 -2.02
CA ARG A 409 -19.81 -0.16 -3.21
C ARG A 409 -20.27 -1.01 -4.38
N VAL A 410 -20.51 -0.37 -5.52
CA VAL A 410 -20.85 -1.05 -6.77
C VAL A 410 -19.98 -0.47 -7.88
N LYS A 411 -19.26 -1.32 -8.59
CA LYS A 411 -18.50 -0.94 -9.79
C LYS A 411 -18.95 -1.77 -10.98
N ARG A 412 -18.91 -1.19 -12.17
CA ARG A 412 -19.12 -1.89 -13.43
C ARG A 412 -17.98 -1.63 -14.39
N SER A 413 -17.34 -2.68 -14.85
CA SER A 413 -16.33 -2.60 -15.89
C SER A 413 -16.96 -2.23 -17.23
N ILE A 414 -16.27 -1.37 -17.99
CA ILE A 414 -16.69 -0.90 -19.31
C ILE A 414 -15.67 -1.38 -20.34
N GLY A 415 -16.09 -2.25 -21.26
CA GLY A 415 -15.19 -2.85 -22.23
C GLY A 415 -14.17 -3.80 -21.59
N GLN A 416 -12.98 -3.89 -22.20
CA GLN A 416 -11.89 -4.80 -21.79
C GLN A 416 -10.59 -4.07 -21.47
N SER A 417 -10.63 -2.74 -21.34
CA SER A 417 -9.45 -1.88 -21.22
C SER A 417 -9.12 -1.43 -19.79
N GLY A 418 -9.83 -1.95 -18.76
CA GLY A 418 -9.67 -1.47 -17.38
C GLY A 418 -10.49 -0.22 -17.05
N SER A 419 -11.39 0.20 -17.96
CA SER A 419 -12.34 1.28 -17.70
C SER A 419 -13.47 0.82 -16.77
N TYR A 420 -13.95 1.70 -15.90
CA TYR A 420 -15.07 1.40 -15.02
C TYR A 420 -15.88 2.65 -14.65
N LEU A 421 -17.10 2.42 -14.16
CA LEU A 421 -17.92 3.38 -13.44
C LEU A 421 -18.31 2.78 -12.09
N GLY A 422 -18.27 3.58 -11.03
CA GLY A 422 -18.53 3.13 -9.67
C GLY A 422 -19.44 4.09 -8.89
N VAL A 423 -20.13 3.56 -7.89
CA VAL A 423 -20.91 4.31 -6.90
C VAL A 423 -20.60 3.78 -5.49
N MET A 424 -20.58 4.68 -4.51
CA MET A 424 -20.38 4.36 -3.10
C MET A 424 -21.39 5.08 -2.24
N GLY A 425 -21.91 4.38 -1.24
CA GLY A 425 -22.71 4.96 -0.17
C GLY A 425 -22.20 4.50 1.19
N ILE A 426 -22.07 5.42 2.14
CA ILE A 426 -21.62 5.16 3.51
C ILE A 426 -22.63 5.81 4.46
N ASP A 427 -23.08 5.08 5.48
CA ASP A 427 -23.97 5.56 6.55
C ASP A 427 -23.34 5.20 7.90
N LYS A 428 -22.84 6.20 8.61
CA LYS A 428 -22.37 6.08 9.99
C LYS A 428 -23.43 6.62 10.91
N ARG A 429 -23.92 5.78 11.84
CA ARG A 429 -24.88 6.16 12.87
C ARG A 429 -24.28 5.98 14.23
N PHE A 430 -24.44 6.96 15.14
CA PHE A 430 -23.82 6.92 16.44
C PHE A 430 -24.63 7.68 17.50
N GLY A 431 -24.41 7.33 18.76
CA GLY A 431 -25.03 7.98 19.92
C GLY A 431 -26.43 7.50 20.26
N ASN A 432 -26.96 8.02 21.35
CA ASN A 432 -28.32 7.79 21.84
C ASN A 432 -28.93 9.16 22.25
N PRO A 433 -30.05 9.61 21.67
CA PRO A 433 -30.93 8.90 20.72
C PRO A 433 -30.36 8.87 19.30
N ALA A 434 -30.85 7.95 18.49
CA ALA A 434 -30.38 7.58 17.14
C ALA A 434 -30.51 8.70 16.07
N GLY A 435 -30.29 9.96 16.43
CA GLY A 435 -30.35 11.14 15.57
C GLY A 435 -29.02 11.57 14.96
N ASN A 436 -27.91 11.05 15.46
CA ASN A 436 -26.60 11.44 14.97
C ASN A 436 -26.16 10.52 13.84
N TYR A 437 -25.92 11.10 12.67
CA TYR A 437 -25.43 10.35 11.52
C TYR A 437 -24.41 11.16 10.72
N ASN A 438 -23.61 10.46 9.94
CA ASN A 438 -22.82 11.01 8.84
C ASN A 438 -23.05 10.12 7.62
N GLN A 439 -23.59 10.70 6.58
CA GLN A 439 -23.83 10.03 5.31
C GLN A 439 -22.86 10.58 4.27
N THR A 440 -22.27 9.68 3.51
CA THR A 440 -21.36 10.00 2.41
C THR A 440 -21.79 9.24 1.17
N GLU A 441 -21.94 9.95 0.07
CA GLU A 441 -22.31 9.39 -1.23
C GLU A 441 -21.29 9.84 -2.26
N GLY A 442 -20.91 8.95 -3.18
CA GLY A 442 -19.98 9.29 -4.24
C GLY A 442 -20.17 8.45 -5.50
N VAL A 443 -19.80 9.05 -6.61
CA VAL A 443 -19.63 8.38 -7.91
C VAL A 443 -18.22 8.62 -8.39
N ASP A 444 -17.61 7.62 -8.97
CA ASP A 444 -16.27 7.70 -9.56
C ASP A 444 -16.20 6.88 -10.84
N GLY A 445 -15.22 7.20 -11.64
CA GLY A 445 -15.01 6.46 -12.86
C GLY A 445 -13.61 6.65 -13.43
N ARG A 446 -13.26 5.71 -14.29
CA ARG A 446 -12.03 5.72 -15.05
C ARG A 446 -12.31 5.31 -16.47
N LEU A 447 -11.72 6.04 -17.39
CA LEU A 447 -11.81 5.79 -18.82
C LEU A 447 -10.38 5.63 -19.37
N VAL A 448 -10.04 4.44 -19.81
CA VAL A 448 -8.80 4.15 -20.51
C VAL A 448 -9.04 4.36 -22.00
N LEU A 449 -8.49 5.44 -22.54
CA LEU A 449 -8.68 5.84 -23.93
C LEU A 449 -7.72 5.14 -24.88
N LEU A 450 -6.46 5.02 -24.44
CA LEU A 450 -5.37 4.33 -25.12
C LEU A 450 -4.71 3.38 -24.11
N LYS A 451 -3.87 2.46 -24.56
CA LYS A 451 -3.19 1.51 -23.63
C LYS A 451 -2.43 2.19 -22.49
N ASN A 452 -2.04 3.45 -22.70
CA ASN A 452 -1.17 4.24 -21.83
C ASN A 452 -1.79 5.58 -21.40
N LEU A 453 -3.03 5.88 -21.77
CA LEU A 453 -3.73 7.12 -21.37
C LEU A 453 -5.04 6.79 -20.66
N ALA A 454 -5.17 7.25 -19.43
CA ALA A 454 -6.38 7.12 -18.64
C ALA A 454 -6.85 8.47 -18.10
N LEU A 455 -8.16 8.66 -18.09
CA LEU A 455 -8.85 9.74 -17.41
C LEU A 455 -9.59 9.15 -16.20
N SER A 456 -9.55 9.83 -15.07
CA SER A 456 -10.31 9.47 -13.89
C SER A 456 -11.06 10.68 -13.35
N GLY A 457 -12.13 10.44 -12.62
CA GLY A 457 -12.86 11.52 -11.98
C GLY A 457 -13.84 11.00 -10.95
N TYR A 458 -14.23 11.89 -10.04
CA TYR A 458 -15.22 11.58 -9.01
C TYR A 458 -16.06 12.80 -8.65
N ALA A 459 -17.22 12.53 -8.06
CA ALA A 459 -18.05 13.49 -7.37
C ALA A 459 -18.55 12.85 -6.07
N ALA A 460 -18.43 13.56 -4.96
CA ALA A 460 -18.84 13.06 -3.65
C ALA A 460 -19.53 14.15 -2.84
N GLN A 461 -20.43 13.74 -1.94
CA GLN A 461 -21.17 14.62 -1.02
C GLN A 461 -21.23 13.98 0.37
N THR A 462 -21.15 14.82 1.40
CA THR A 462 -21.37 14.40 2.78
C THR A 462 -22.58 15.12 3.37
N ARG A 463 -23.28 14.47 4.32
CA ARG A 463 -24.39 15.06 5.06
C ARG A 463 -24.26 14.67 6.53
N SER A 464 -24.25 15.68 7.42
CA SER A 464 -24.28 15.49 8.87
C SER A 464 -25.25 16.47 9.48
N PRO A 465 -26.24 16.06 10.29
CA PRO A 465 -27.04 17.02 11.02
C PRO A 465 -26.19 17.63 12.13
N GLY A 466 -25.97 18.90 12.05
CA GLY A 466 -25.76 19.89 13.10
C GLY A 466 -24.81 19.68 14.26
N TYR A 467 -23.96 18.65 14.31
CA TYR A 467 -23.35 18.32 15.60
C TYR A 467 -21.86 18.69 15.79
N TYR A 468 -21.06 18.88 14.76
CA TYR A 468 -19.62 19.15 14.97
C TYR A 468 -19.05 20.41 14.34
N LEU A 469 -19.59 20.89 13.25
CA LEU A 469 -19.09 22.10 12.58
C LEU A 469 -20.08 23.27 12.67
N CYS A 470 -21.34 23.00 12.91
CA CYS A 470 -22.39 24.00 13.00
C CYS A 470 -22.45 24.77 14.34
N SER A 471 -21.71 24.32 15.34
CA SER A 471 -21.60 25.04 16.63
C SER A 471 -20.77 26.32 16.52
N ILE A 472 -19.93 26.42 15.46
CA ILE A 472 -19.07 27.59 15.25
C ILE A 472 -19.70 28.59 14.29
N ASN A 473 -20.51 28.15 13.33
CA ASN A 473 -21.21 29.02 12.39
C ASN A 473 -22.50 28.37 11.85
N PRO A 474 -23.66 28.51 12.50
CA PRO A 474 -24.91 27.86 12.14
C PRO A 474 -25.41 28.17 10.72
N ASP A 475 -25.11 29.34 10.19
CA ASP A 475 -25.63 29.82 8.90
C ASP A 475 -24.92 29.23 7.69
N ASN A 476 -23.76 28.59 7.89
CA ASN A 476 -22.92 28.06 6.79
C ASN A 476 -22.86 26.53 6.72
N CYS A 477 -23.60 25.81 7.54
CA CYS A 477 -23.51 24.36 7.67
C CYS A 477 -23.98 23.55 6.47
N GLN A 478 -24.75 24.15 5.58
CA GLN A 478 -25.32 23.46 4.41
C GLN A 478 -24.50 23.65 3.12
N SER A 479 -23.58 24.59 3.11
CA SER A 479 -22.72 24.84 1.95
C SER A 479 -21.36 24.17 2.08
N GLY A 480 -20.73 23.79 0.94
CA GLY A 480 -19.37 23.26 0.92
C GLY A 480 -19.21 21.81 1.41
N GLN A 481 -20.29 21.01 1.37
CA GLN A 481 -20.27 19.58 1.72
C GLN A 481 -19.99 18.66 0.53
N THR A 482 -19.39 19.19 -0.53
CA THR A 482 -19.11 18.45 -1.77
C THR A 482 -17.62 18.39 -2.05
N SER A 483 -17.21 17.34 -2.74
CA SER A 483 -15.88 17.19 -3.33
C SER A 483 -15.99 16.68 -4.75
N LEU A 484 -15.22 17.28 -5.65
CA LEU A 484 -15.14 16.94 -7.08
C LEU A 484 -13.67 16.80 -7.46
N GLY A 485 -13.37 15.85 -8.34
CA GLY A 485 -12.02 15.69 -8.84
C GLY A 485 -11.98 15.11 -10.24
N ALA A 486 -10.96 15.49 -11.00
CA ALA A 486 -10.65 14.93 -12.30
C ALA A 486 -9.14 14.82 -12.46
N GLY A 487 -8.69 13.75 -13.11
CA GLY A 487 -7.28 13.52 -13.31
C GLY A 487 -6.96 12.79 -14.61
N LEU A 488 -5.72 12.95 -15.04
CA LEU A 488 -5.16 12.36 -16.24
C LEU A 488 -3.87 11.62 -15.87
N ILE A 489 -3.71 10.41 -16.40
CA ILE A 489 -2.50 9.59 -16.27
C ILE A 489 -2.09 9.20 -17.69
N TYR A 490 -0.87 9.54 -18.07
CA TYR A 490 -0.23 9.06 -19.28
C TYR A 490 1.13 8.44 -18.94
N ARG A 491 1.39 7.23 -19.42
CA ARG A 491 2.65 6.53 -19.19
C ARG A 491 3.22 6.01 -20.51
N SER A 492 4.48 6.33 -20.76
CA SER A 492 5.21 5.82 -21.92
C SER A 492 6.65 5.45 -21.55
N ASN A 493 7.39 4.89 -22.49
CA ASN A 493 8.80 4.51 -22.27
C ASN A 493 9.72 5.70 -21.98
N TRP A 494 9.33 6.91 -22.36
CA TRP A 494 10.17 8.10 -22.26
C TRP A 494 9.53 9.25 -21.48
N LEU A 495 8.22 9.16 -21.18
CA LEU A 495 7.49 10.22 -20.48
C LEU A 495 6.33 9.63 -19.66
N ASP A 496 6.27 9.95 -18.39
CA ASP A 496 5.07 9.82 -17.56
C ASP A 496 4.52 11.22 -17.28
N LEU A 497 3.19 11.37 -17.38
CA LEU A 497 2.48 12.60 -17.03
C LEU A 497 1.33 12.26 -16.10
N PHE A 498 1.21 13.04 -15.04
CA PHE A 498 0.07 13.03 -14.13
C PHE A 498 -0.45 14.45 -14.00
N ALA A 499 -1.74 14.63 -14.04
CA ALA A 499 -2.36 15.91 -13.75
C ALA A 499 -3.68 15.67 -13.01
N GLU A 500 -3.93 16.46 -11.99
CA GLU A 500 -5.12 16.34 -11.15
C GLU A 500 -5.63 17.73 -10.76
N HIS A 501 -6.94 17.89 -10.80
CA HIS A 501 -7.65 19.02 -10.26
C HIS A 501 -8.74 18.53 -9.33
N ARG A 502 -8.73 18.98 -8.07
CA ARG A 502 -9.73 18.64 -7.05
C ARG A 502 -10.26 19.90 -6.38
N LYS A 503 -11.54 19.90 -6.09
CA LYS A 503 -12.16 20.91 -5.24
C LYS A 503 -12.82 20.22 -4.06
N ILE A 504 -12.32 20.48 -2.87
CA ILE A 504 -12.82 19.94 -1.60
C ILE A 504 -13.44 21.08 -0.81
N GLY A 505 -14.73 21.01 -0.55
CA GLY A 505 -15.44 22.04 0.18
C GLY A 505 -15.02 22.12 1.66
N PRO A 506 -15.19 23.30 2.32
CA PRO A 506 -14.76 23.50 3.70
C PRO A 506 -15.52 22.61 4.70
N ASN A 507 -16.75 22.22 4.40
CA ASN A 507 -17.60 21.38 5.28
C ASN A 507 -17.72 19.94 4.76
N PHE A 508 -16.91 19.54 3.79
CA PHE A 508 -16.87 18.16 3.31
C PHE A 508 -16.17 17.28 4.37
N ASN A 509 -16.93 16.35 4.97
CA ASN A 509 -16.45 15.52 6.07
C ASN A 509 -16.92 14.07 5.93
N PRO A 510 -16.19 13.21 5.23
CA PRO A 510 -16.45 11.77 5.21
C PRO A 510 -15.94 11.16 6.53
N ALA A 511 -16.84 10.99 7.51
CA ALA A 511 -16.48 10.55 8.86
C ALA A 511 -15.91 9.10 8.93
N VAL A 512 -15.95 8.36 7.82
CA VAL A 512 -15.34 7.04 7.66
C VAL A 512 -14.32 7.07 6.50
N GLY A 513 -13.91 8.25 6.08
CA GLY A 513 -12.89 8.49 5.07
C GLY A 513 -11.59 9.00 5.69
N PHE A 514 -10.62 9.28 4.85
CA PHE A 514 -9.42 10.03 5.20
C PHE A 514 -9.29 11.22 4.26
N LEU A 515 -9.08 12.39 4.84
CA LEU A 515 -8.73 13.61 4.12
C LEU A 515 -7.56 14.26 4.82
N GLU A 516 -6.57 14.61 4.06
CA GLU A 516 -5.43 15.38 4.55
C GLU A 516 -5.88 16.78 4.95
N ARG A 517 -6.69 17.41 4.07
CA ARG A 517 -7.24 18.78 4.29
C ARG A 517 -8.62 18.93 3.66
N THR A 518 -9.34 19.97 4.10
CA THR A 518 -10.57 20.49 3.48
C THR A 518 -10.36 21.93 3.03
N ASP A 519 -11.36 22.55 2.43
CA ASP A 519 -11.32 23.92 1.90
C ASP A 519 -10.16 24.14 0.94
N CYS A 520 -10.09 23.30 -0.10
CA CYS A 520 -8.96 23.24 -1.01
C CYS A 520 -9.42 23.16 -2.46
N ILE A 521 -8.79 23.95 -3.33
CA ILE A 521 -8.67 23.65 -4.74
C ILE A 521 -7.26 23.08 -4.92
N CYS A 522 -7.18 21.76 -4.99
CA CYS A 522 -5.89 21.05 -4.96
C CYS A 522 -5.51 20.65 -6.38
N ASP A 523 -4.52 21.33 -6.92
CA ASP A 523 -3.95 21.10 -8.25
C ASP A 523 -2.60 20.40 -8.12
N PHE A 524 -2.44 19.30 -8.81
CA PHE A 524 -1.19 18.56 -8.91
C PHE A 524 -0.85 18.30 -10.36
N ALA A 525 0.41 18.49 -10.73
CA ALA A 525 0.93 18.10 -12.02
C ALA A 525 2.34 17.54 -11.87
N ASP A 526 2.62 16.44 -12.54
CA ASP A 526 3.92 15.79 -12.56
C ASP A 526 4.30 15.37 -13.97
N ALA A 527 5.56 15.55 -14.33
CA ALA A 527 6.15 15.11 -15.59
C ALA A 527 7.52 14.49 -15.34
N ASN A 528 7.67 13.22 -15.73
CA ASN A 528 8.90 12.47 -15.59
C ASN A 528 9.42 12.03 -16.97
N PHE A 529 10.55 12.61 -17.40
CA PHE A 529 11.24 12.25 -18.63
C PHE A 529 12.32 11.20 -18.36
N LYS A 530 12.27 10.11 -19.11
CA LYS A 530 13.13 8.92 -18.94
C LYS A 530 14.07 8.77 -20.13
N VAL A 531 15.37 8.78 -19.88
CA VAL A 531 16.41 8.58 -20.89
C VAL A 531 17.27 7.37 -20.51
N ARG A 532 17.61 6.51 -21.47
CA ARG A 532 18.40 5.29 -21.26
C ARG A 532 19.69 5.34 -22.08
N PRO A 533 20.73 5.99 -21.59
CA PRO A 533 21.92 6.30 -22.37
C PRO A 533 22.83 5.12 -22.65
N GLN A 534 22.69 3.98 -21.96
CA GLN A 534 23.55 2.77 -22.08
C GLN A 534 25.05 3.05 -21.96
N VAL A 535 25.43 4.15 -21.32
CA VAL A 535 26.83 4.53 -21.08
C VAL A 535 27.09 4.54 -19.57
N MET A 536 28.34 4.38 -19.15
CA MET A 536 28.77 4.42 -17.74
C MET A 536 27.99 3.49 -16.81
N LYS A 537 27.45 2.37 -17.33
CA LYS A 537 26.59 1.44 -16.60
C LYS A 537 25.27 2.08 -16.06
N LEU A 538 24.88 3.21 -16.61
CA LEU A 538 23.59 3.83 -16.34
C LEU A 538 22.50 3.03 -17.04
N ARG A 539 21.48 2.65 -16.30
CA ARG A 539 20.27 2.00 -16.79
C ARG A 539 19.29 3.04 -17.29
N GLU A 540 19.02 4.03 -16.45
CA GLU A 540 18.02 5.06 -16.69
C GLU A 540 18.41 6.38 -16.01
N LEU A 541 18.09 7.48 -16.67
CA LEU A 541 18.09 8.82 -16.11
C LEU A 541 16.66 9.35 -16.16
N ASN A 542 16.18 9.82 -15.04
CA ASN A 542 14.87 10.44 -14.91
C ASN A 542 15.06 11.94 -14.60
N PHE A 543 14.28 12.76 -15.31
CA PHE A 543 14.10 14.18 -15.03
C PHE A 543 12.64 14.38 -14.67
N GLU A 544 12.39 14.54 -13.41
CA GLU A 544 11.04 14.67 -12.87
C GLU A 544 10.81 16.10 -12.42
N SER A 545 9.64 16.63 -12.70
CA SER A 545 9.21 17.90 -12.15
C SER A 545 7.76 17.84 -11.78
N PHE A 546 7.46 18.11 -10.51
CA PHE A 546 6.09 18.23 -10.07
C PHE A 546 5.76 19.61 -9.50
N LEU A 547 4.50 19.95 -9.58
CA LEU A 547 3.92 21.19 -9.09
C LEU A 547 2.68 20.86 -8.26
N VAL A 548 2.63 21.40 -7.04
CA VAL A 548 1.44 21.47 -6.20
C VAL A 548 0.99 22.93 -6.13
N HIS A 549 -0.31 23.15 -6.30
CA HIS A 549 -0.92 24.47 -6.14
C HIS A 549 -2.27 24.34 -5.46
N ASP A 550 -2.31 24.64 -4.18
CA ASP A 550 -3.48 24.44 -3.32
C ASP A 550 -3.96 25.77 -2.71
N PRO A 551 -4.76 26.55 -3.43
CA PRO A 551 -5.51 27.65 -2.81
C PRO A 551 -6.69 27.11 -2.00
N ASP A 552 -7.17 27.93 -1.03
CA ASP A 552 -8.48 27.71 -0.42
C ASP A 552 -9.61 28.00 -1.42
N THR A 553 -10.83 27.63 -1.08
CA THR A 553 -11.99 27.85 -1.98
C THR A 553 -12.34 29.34 -2.20
N HIS A 554 -11.70 30.25 -1.49
CA HIS A 554 -11.83 31.70 -1.59
C HIS A 554 -10.68 32.37 -2.38
N GLY A 555 -9.69 31.55 -2.84
CA GLY A 555 -8.57 32.00 -3.67
C GLY A 555 -7.32 32.39 -2.90
N GLY A 556 -7.28 32.20 -1.59
CA GLY A 556 -6.06 32.38 -0.78
C GLY A 556 -5.13 31.17 -0.90
N VAL A 557 -3.91 31.36 -1.36
CA VAL A 557 -2.94 30.26 -1.50
C VAL A 557 -2.59 29.70 -0.12
N GLN A 558 -2.83 28.41 0.10
CA GLN A 558 -2.44 27.69 1.31
C GLN A 558 -1.08 26.99 1.14
N THR A 559 -0.90 26.27 0.02
CA THR A 559 0.33 25.53 -0.27
C THR A 559 0.70 25.70 -1.74
N GLN A 560 1.96 25.94 -2.01
CA GLN A 560 2.57 25.75 -3.33
C GLN A 560 3.88 25.01 -3.14
N GLU A 561 4.15 24.07 -4.05
CA GLU A 561 5.42 23.35 -4.09
C GLU A 561 5.82 23.17 -5.55
N TRP A 562 7.08 23.40 -5.83
CA TRP A 562 7.69 23.07 -7.10
C TRP A 562 8.98 22.32 -6.84
N GLN A 563 9.01 21.08 -7.30
CA GLN A 563 10.21 20.24 -7.21
C GLN A 563 10.67 19.86 -8.62
N ALA A 564 11.97 19.84 -8.80
CA ALA A 564 12.62 19.30 -9.98
C ALA A 564 13.77 18.39 -9.54
N THR A 565 13.67 17.11 -9.91
CA THR A 565 14.55 16.04 -9.47
C THR A 565 15.30 15.44 -10.65
N PHE A 566 16.54 15.13 -10.43
CA PHE A 566 17.36 14.31 -11.32
C PHE A 566 17.67 12.99 -10.64
N ARG A 567 17.25 11.88 -11.25
CA ARG A 567 17.50 10.53 -10.73
C ARG A 567 18.32 9.73 -11.73
N GLY A 568 19.40 9.11 -11.24
CA GLY A 568 20.22 8.17 -11.99
C GLY A 568 20.08 6.76 -11.42
N GLU A 569 19.68 5.80 -12.26
CA GLU A 569 19.69 4.38 -11.91
C GLU A 569 20.80 3.65 -12.65
N PHE A 570 21.54 2.80 -11.93
CA PHE A 570 22.64 2.01 -12.47
C PHE A 570 22.23 0.57 -12.76
N ASN A 571 22.94 -0.11 -13.67
CA ASN A 571 22.66 -1.51 -14.03
C ASN A 571 22.68 -2.48 -12.84
N ASN A 572 23.45 -2.18 -11.80
CA ASN A 572 23.51 -2.98 -10.58
C ASN A 572 22.35 -2.67 -9.60
N GLY A 573 21.41 -1.79 -9.97
CA GLY A 573 20.28 -1.40 -9.13
C GLY A 573 20.61 -0.41 -8.01
N SER A 574 21.82 0.18 -7.97
CA SER A 574 22.06 1.36 -7.16
C SER A 574 21.49 2.61 -7.83
N TYR A 575 21.15 3.62 -7.06
CA TYR A 575 20.59 4.87 -7.59
C TYR A 575 21.04 6.09 -6.80
N THR A 576 20.91 7.24 -7.43
CA THR A 576 21.06 8.56 -6.80
C THR A 576 19.89 9.44 -7.23
N ASP A 577 19.42 10.26 -6.31
CA ASP A 577 18.35 11.24 -6.50
C ASP A 577 18.85 12.60 -6.01
N ASP A 578 18.71 13.65 -6.82
CA ASP A 578 19.10 15.01 -6.47
C ASP A 578 17.95 15.97 -6.81
N ASP A 579 17.36 16.61 -5.80
CA ASP A 579 16.38 17.67 -6.01
C ASP A 579 17.12 18.97 -6.32
N ILE A 580 17.20 19.29 -7.59
CA ILE A 580 17.82 20.52 -8.11
C ILE A 580 17.04 21.74 -7.64
N VAL A 581 15.72 21.60 -7.56
CA VAL A 581 14.78 22.61 -7.05
C VAL A 581 13.80 21.91 -6.11
N ASP A 582 13.61 22.48 -4.93
CA ASP A 582 12.58 22.10 -3.96
C ASP A 582 12.11 23.38 -3.25
N ALA A 583 11.14 24.06 -3.88
CA ALA A 583 10.67 25.39 -3.50
C ALA A 583 9.24 25.34 -2.99
N PHE A 584 9.01 25.98 -1.85
CA PHE A 584 7.71 25.99 -1.14
C PHE A 584 7.19 27.40 -0.91
N ALA A 585 5.87 27.53 -0.91
CA ALA A 585 5.13 28.59 -0.26
C ALA A 585 4.03 27.97 0.59
N GLN A 586 3.96 28.35 1.88
CA GLN A 586 2.98 27.82 2.84
C GLN A 586 2.36 28.96 3.63
N ARG A 587 1.04 28.96 3.73
CA ARG A 587 0.29 29.86 4.60
C ARG A 587 -0.22 29.06 5.80
N LEU A 588 0.09 29.52 6.99
CA LEU A 588 -0.48 29.04 8.23
C LEU A 588 -1.57 30.03 8.69
N THR A 589 -2.77 29.51 8.87
CA THR A 589 -3.92 30.25 9.44
C THR A 589 -4.04 30.09 10.94
N GLU A 590 -3.39 29.05 11.48
CA GLU A 590 -3.29 28.74 12.91
C GLU A 590 -1.82 28.44 13.26
N PRO A 591 -1.39 28.66 14.53
CA PRO A 591 -0.04 28.29 14.95
C PRO A 591 0.18 26.78 14.79
N PHE A 592 1.26 26.38 14.13
CA PHE A 592 1.60 24.97 13.92
C PHE A 592 2.55 24.47 15.00
N ASN A 593 2.09 23.51 15.82
CA ASN A 593 2.94 22.86 16.81
C ASN A 593 3.95 21.95 16.14
N ILE A 594 5.23 22.35 16.12
CA ILE A 594 6.30 21.57 15.52
C ILE A 594 6.99 20.66 16.53
N TYR A 595 7.09 21.04 17.79
CA TYR A 595 7.79 20.28 18.82
C TYR A 595 7.41 20.72 20.23
N LYS A 596 6.93 19.81 21.08
CA LYS A 596 6.51 20.11 22.46
C LYS A 596 5.57 21.34 22.51
N ASN A 597 6.00 22.42 23.13
CA ASN A 597 5.27 23.68 23.22
C ASN A 597 5.86 24.75 22.28
N LEU A 598 6.55 24.33 21.21
CA LEU A 598 7.11 25.22 20.21
C LEU A 598 6.19 25.27 18.99
N TYR A 599 5.69 26.47 18.68
CA TYR A 599 4.76 26.69 17.59
C TYR A 599 5.36 27.60 16.54
N ILE A 600 5.24 27.22 15.27
CA ILE A 600 5.46 28.11 14.15
C ILE A 600 4.26 29.06 14.09
N PRO A 601 4.45 30.39 14.14
CA PRO A 601 3.34 31.32 14.19
C PRO A 601 2.56 31.40 12.88
N VAL A 602 1.37 31.99 12.96
CA VAL A 602 0.55 32.31 11.77
C VAL A 602 1.36 33.22 10.83
N GLY A 603 1.30 32.93 9.52
CA GLY A 603 2.02 33.72 8.53
C GLY A 603 2.06 33.07 7.14
N VAL A 604 2.70 33.78 6.22
CA VAL A 604 3.01 33.27 4.89
C VAL A 604 4.53 33.08 4.78
N TYR A 605 4.93 31.90 4.45
CA TYR A 605 6.32 31.46 4.44
C TYR A 605 6.72 31.00 3.05
N ASN A 606 7.93 31.39 2.62
CA ASN A 606 8.53 30.94 1.38
C ASN A 606 9.94 30.43 1.66
N TRP A 607 10.26 29.25 1.18
CA TRP A 607 11.60 28.67 1.38
C TRP A 607 11.98 27.75 0.22
N ALA A 608 13.25 27.43 0.15
CA ALA A 608 13.77 26.42 -0.75
C ALA A 608 14.74 25.50 0.00
N ARG A 609 14.80 24.25 -0.43
CA ARG A 609 15.66 23.20 0.10
C ARG A 609 16.41 22.50 -1.02
N HIS A 610 17.37 21.69 -0.65
CA HIS A 610 18.02 20.71 -1.51
C HIS A 610 17.93 19.35 -0.87
N GLN A 611 17.80 18.32 -1.67
CA GLN A 611 17.75 16.94 -1.22
C GLN A 611 18.69 16.10 -2.06
N LEU A 612 19.41 15.22 -1.41
CA LEU A 612 20.24 14.20 -2.03
C LEU A 612 19.90 12.83 -1.44
N THR A 613 19.69 11.86 -2.32
CA THR A 613 19.47 10.47 -1.93
C THR A 613 20.44 9.56 -2.65
N TYR A 614 20.94 8.57 -1.96
CA TYR A 614 21.72 7.48 -2.52
C TYR A 614 21.20 6.14 -2.00
N GLY A 615 21.04 5.16 -2.88
CA GLY A 615 20.72 3.78 -2.53
C GLY A 615 21.68 2.79 -3.16
N SER A 616 22.23 1.89 -2.33
CA SER A 616 23.12 0.83 -2.81
C SER A 616 22.34 -0.30 -3.49
N SER A 617 23.05 -1.10 -4.30
CA SER A 617 22.47 -2.30 -4.92
C SER A 617 21.90 -3.27 -3.86
N LYS A 618 20.70 -3.80 -4.17
CA LYS A 618 19.95 -4.72 -3.30
C LYS A 618 20.48 -6.17 -3.33
N GLU A 619 21.34 -6.52 -4.26
CA GLU A 619 21.98 -7.86 -4.36
C GLU A 619 22.97 -8.13 -3.20
N ARG A 620 23.48 -7.09 -2.55
CA ARG A 620 24.49 -7.17 -1.51
C ARG A 620 23.92 -7.64 -0.18
N LYS A 621 24.69 -8.38 0.61
CA LYS A 621 24.33 -8.72 2.00
C LYS A 621 24.11 -7.51 2.89
N VAL A 622 24.85 -6.42 2.64
CA VAL A 622 24.66 -5.12 3.29
C VAL A 622 24.12 -4.17 2.25
N THR A 623 22.92 -3.63 2.50
CA THR A 623 22.33 -2.56 1.70
C THR A 623 22.28 -1.30 2.56
N VAL A 624 22.60 -0.16 1.95
CA VAL A 624 22.60 1.15 2.62
C VAL A 624 21.83 2.12 1.75
N SER A 625 21.00 2.93 2.36
CA SER A 625 20.49 4.17 1.75
C SER A 625 20.80 5.36 2.64
N PHE A 626 21.17 6.43 2.00
CA PHE A 626 21.45 7.72 2.62
C PHE A 626 20.53 8.75 2.01
N TYR A 627 20.00 9.61 2.83
CA TYR A 627 19.13 10.72 2.47
C TYR A 627 19.58 11.95 3.26
N GLU A 628 19.74 13.06 2.60
CA GLU A 628 20.04 14.34 3.21
C GLU A 628 19.16 15.42 2.58
N ARG A 629 18.55 16.26 3.42
CA ARG A 629 17.79 17.44 2.99
C ARG A 629 18.19 18.61 3.87
N PHE A 630 18.51 19.72 3.23
CA PHE A 630 18.96 20.93 3.94
C PHE A 630 18.46 22.20 3.24
N GLY A 631 18.22 23.24 4.05
CA GLY A 631 17.80 24.54 3.51
C GLY A 631 16.81 25.27 4.38
N GLY A 632 15.97 26.06 3.74
CA GLY A 632 14.90 26.81 4.38
C GLY A 632 13.78 25.90 4.89
N TYR A 633 13.12 26.32 5.97
CA TYR A 633 11.93 25.67 6.50
C TYR A 633 11.12 26.70 7.27
N TYR A 634 9.96 27.06 6.78
CA TYR A 634 9.14 28.18 7.26
C TYR A 634 9.96 29.48 7.41
N ASN A 635 10.12 29.97 8.63
CA ASN A 635 10.87 31.19 8.95
C ASN A 635 12.33 30.95 9.36
N GLY A 636 12.84 29.73 9.15
CA GLY A 636 14.19 29.37 9.57
C GLY A 636 14.81 28.30 8.68
N LYS A 637 15.46 27.31 9.28
CA LYS A 637 16.20 26.24 8.59
C LYS A 637 15.91 24.88 9.19
N LEU A 638 15.94 23.84 8.33
CA LEU A 638 15.93 22.43 8.69
C LEU A 638 17.08 21.73 7.96
N ASN A 639 17.87 20.98 8.72
CA ASN A 639 18.80 19.98 8.19
C ASN A 639 18.33 18.62 8.65
N GLU A 640 17.97 17.76 7.70
CA GLU A 640 17.53 16.39 7.89
C GLU A 640 18.53 15.46 7.26
N ALA A 641 18.97 14.45 8.01
CA ALA A 641 19.77 13.35 7.49
C ALA A 641 19.15 12.03 7.92
N ARG A 642 19.08 11.06 7.02
CA ARG A 642 18.57 9.71 7.30
C ARG A 642 19.51 8.66 6.74
N VAL A 643 19.82 7.68 7.56
CA VAL A 643 20.58 6.49 7.15
C VAL A 643 19.70 5.27 7.41
N ARG A 644 19.59 4.41 6.41
CA ARG A 644 19.01 3.07 6.56
C ARG A 644 20.04 2.05 6.11
N ALA A 645 20.20 0.99 6.90
CA ALA A 645 21.06 -0.12 6.57
C ALA A 645 20.35 -1.43 6.86
N THR A 646 20.47 -2.40 5.96
CA THR A 646 20.00 -3.76 6.18
C THR A 646 21.16 -4.72 5.99
N TYR A 647 21.40 -5.58 6.99
CA TYR A 647 22.40 -6.64 6.94
C TYR A 647 21.73 -8.00 6.99
N ARG A 648 21.82 -8.74 5.90
CA ARG A 648 21.34 -10.13 5.79
C ARG A 648 22.52 -11.06 6.08
N ALA A 649 22.65 -11.47 7.34
CA ALA A 649 23.75 -12.32 7.79
C ALA A 649 23.69 -13.70 7.08
N ASN A 650 22.51 -14.26 6.98
CA ASN A 650 22.18 -15.49 6.26
C ASN A 650 20.68 -15.54 5.94
N GLN A 651 20.21 -16.66 5.40
CA GLN A 651 18.79 -16.88 5.03
C GLN A 651 17.80 -16.76 6.22
N ARG A 652 18.29 -16.88 7.45
CA ARG A 652 17.47 -16.89 8.68
C ARG A 652 17.55 -15.61 9.48
N LEU A 653 18.64 -14.84 9.35
CA LEU A 653 18.91 -13.70 10.23
C LEU A 653 19.18 -12.45 9.41
N ALA A 654 18.37 -11.45 9.65
CA ALA A 654 18.53 -10.11 9.12
C ALA A 654 18.45 -9.05 10.22
N PHE A 655 19.20 -7.98 10.05
CA PHE A 655 19.18 -6.79 10.88
C PHE A 655 18.84 -5.58 10.03
N GLY A 656 17.92 -4.77 10.50
CA GLY A 656 17.59 -3.45 9.95
C GLY A 656 18.01 -2.37 10.93
N PHE A 657 18.60 -1.32 10.43
CA PHE A 657 18.93 -0.11 11.18
C PHE A 657 18.40 1.08 10.41
N SER A 658 17.73 1.99 11.10
CA SER A 658 17.31 3.27 10.54
C SER A 658 17.52 4.35 11.58
N GLU A 659 18.13 5.44 11.17
CA GLU A 659 18.27 6.61 12.02
C GLU A 659 18.02 7.89 11.20
N GLN A 660 17.27 8.82 11.77
CA GLN A 660 16.92 10.11 11.18
C GLN A 660 17.24 11.22 12.19
N TRP A 661 18.05 12.18 11.77
CA TRP A 661 18.38 13.39 12.51
C TRP A 661 17.71 14.58 11.87
N ASN A 662 16.98 15.36 12.67
CA ASN A 662 16.38 16.62 12.26
C ASN A 662 16.95 17.72 13.16
N ARG A 663 17.66 18.67 12.57
CA ARG A 663 18.19 19.83 13.28
C ARG A 663 17.49 21.08 12.78
N PHE A 664 16.83 21.77 13.71
CA PHE A 664 16.04 22.95 13.46
C PHE A 664 16.71 24.20 13.99
N HIS A 665 16.58 25.29 13.24
CA HIS A 665 16.81 26.66 13.67
C HIS A 665 15.61 27.47 13.25
N LEU A 666 14.64 27.69 14.15
CA LEU A 666 13.32 28.23 13.84
C LEU A 666 12.93 29.36 14.75
N GLY A 667 12.27 30.37 14.21
CA GLY A 667 11.54 31.38 14.96
C GLY A 667 10.21 30.80 15.45
N VAL A 668 10.12 30.49 16.73
CA VAL A 668 8.96 29.82 17.34
C VAL A 668 8.38 30.63 18.48
N THR A 669 7.11 30.36 18.82
CA THR A 669 6.39 30.93 19.96
C THR A 669 5.94 29.81 20.93
N ASP A 670 5.40 30.17 22.04
CA ASP A 670 4.74 29.27 23.01
C ASP A 670 3.27 28.94 22.64
N GLY A 671 2.80 29.42 21.48
CA GLY A 671 1.42 29.26 21.02
C GLY A 671 0.45 30.30 21.56
N SER A 672 0.89 31.21 22.42
CA SER A 672 0.04 32.28 22.93
C SER A 672 -0.31 33.28 21.83
N PRO A 673 -1.57 33.77 21.75
CA PRO A 673 -1.95 34.77 20.77
C PRO A 673 -1.09 36.06 20.88
N GLY A 674 -0.48 36.47 19.78
CA GLY A 674 0.35 37.66 19.70
C GLY A 674 1.76 37.52 20.29
N ALA A 675 2.21 36.35 20.68
CA ALA A 675 3.58 36.11 21.12
C ALA A 675 4.56 36.38 19.99
N ALA A 676 5.62 37.15 20.29
CA ALA A 676 6.69 37.40 19.31
C ALA A 676 7.55 36.14 19.14
N PRO A 677 7.89 35.75 17.92
CA PRO A 677 8.76 34.60 17.69
C PRO A 677 10.18 34.85 18.18
N SER A 678 10.78 33.83 18.79
CA SER A 678 12.19 33.78 19.15
C SER A 678 12.87 32.64 18.42
N PHE A 679 14.08 32.86 17.89
CA PHE A 679 14.84 31.80 17.23
C PHE A 679 15.36 30.80 18.26
N GLN A 680 15.07 29.54 18.04
CA GLN A 680 15.53 28.44 18.88
C GLN A 680 16.19 27.34 18.04
N ASP A 681 17.25 26.76 18.60
CA ASP A 681 17.93 25.60 18.06
C ASP A 681 17.46 24.36 18.85
N PHE A 682 16.96 23.36 18.13
CA PHE A 682 16.63 22.06 18.71
C PHE A 682 16.82 20.95 17.71
N SER A 683 16.94 19.74 18.22
CA SER A 683 17.12 18.55 17.38
C SER A 683 16.17 17.44 17.80
N VAL A 684 15.69 16.69 16.82
CA VAL A 684 14.86 15.51 17.01
C VAL A 684 15.48 14.34 16.27
N VAL A 685 15.75 13.26 16.99
CA VAL A 685 16.33 12.05 16.46
C VAL A 685 15.34 10.91 16.57
N PHE A 686 15.18 10.15 15.51
CA PHE A 686 14.42 8.90 15.44
C PHE A 686 15.36 7.78 15.07
N GLY A 687 15.34 6.69 15.83
CA GLY A 687 16.12 5.50 15.54
C GLY A 687 15.27 4.25 15.61
N SER A 688 15.55 3.27 14.75
CA SER A 688 15.02 1.92 14.88
C SER A 688 16.10 0.87 14.65
N LEU A 689 16.02 -0.20 15.42
CA LEU A 689 16.76 -1.44 15.22
C LEU A 689 15.77 -2.57 15.05
N GLU A 690 15.83 -3.22 13.91
CA GLU A 690 14.99 -4.36 13.56
C GLU A 690 15.84 -5.63 13.56
N THR A 691 15.29 -6.71 14.06
CA THR A 691 15.92 -8.03 13.99
C THR A 691 14.88 -9.05 13.61
N ASP A 692 15.10 -9.71 12.49
CA ASP A 692 14.26 -10.79 12.00
C ASP A 692 15.04 -12.10 12.05
N TYR A 693 14.51 -13.09 12.78
CA TYR A 693 15.04 -14.44 12.80
C TYR A 693 13.98 -15.46 12.38
N ALA A 694 14.20 -16.11 11.26
CA ALA A 694 13.36 -17.18 10.76
C ALA A 694 13.91 -18.54 11.18
N PHE A 695 13.30 -19.20 12.14
CA PHE A 695 13.62 -20.60 12.50
C PHE A 695 13.29 -21.52 11.33
N SER A 696 12.17 -21.26 10.65
CA SER A 696 11.71 -21.91 9.43
C SER A 696 10.80 -20.95 8.64
N ARG A 697 10.26 -21.37 7.51
CA ARG A 697 9.23 -20.61 6.75
C ARG A 697 7.96 -20.34 7.58
N PHE A 698 7.73 -21.15 8.61
CA PHE A 698 6.51 -21.14 9.42
C PHE A 698 6.71 -20.62 10.85
N LEU A 699 7.95 -20.44 11.31
CA LEU A 699 8.26 -19.96 12.65
C LEU A 699 9.28 -18.83 12.56
N SER A 700 8.91 -17.64 13.01
CA SER A 700 9.75 -16.45 12.99
C SER A 700 9.64 -15.63 14.27
N LEU A 701 10.73 -14.96 14.60
CA LEU A 701 10.83 -13.96 15.66
C LEU A 701 11.21 -12.62 15.03
N SER A 702 10.37 -11.62 15.18
CA SER A 702 10.64 -10.25 14.75
C SER A 702 10.72 -9.34 15.96
N THR A 703 11.72 -8.48 15.99
CA THR A 703 11.92 -7.49 17.06
C THR A 703 12.13 -6.13 16.44
N ILE A 704 11.40 -5.13 16.91
CA ILE A 704 11.56 -3.73 16.53
C ILE A 704 11.79 -2.94 17.82
N LEU A 705 12.96 -2.33 17.95
CA LEU A 705 13.28 -1.36 18.97
C LEU A 705 13.27 0.02 18.32
N GLN A 706 12.51 0.95 18.86
CA GLN A 706 12.43 2.32 18.35
C GLN A 706 12.79 3.30 19.48
N MET A 707 13.42 4.40 19.11
CA MET A 707 13.69 5.50 20.01
C MET A 707 13.45 6.83 19.31
N ASN A 708 12.98 7.81 20.05
CA ASN A 708 12.91 9.19 19.61
C ASN A 708 13.24 10.14 20.76
N THR A 709 13.89 11.24 20.43
CA THR A 709 14.27 12.27 21.42
C THR A 709 13.20 13.36 21.55
N ALA A 710 12.14 13.30 20.73
CA ALA A 710 11.00 14.22 20.85
C ALA A 710 10.29 14.05 22.21
N ASP A 711 10.40 12.86 22.78
CA ASP A 711 9.78 12.49 24.04
C ASP A 711 10.82 11.99 25.05
N PRO A 712 10.80 12.44 26.32
CA PRO A 712 11.68 11.95 27.38
C PRO A 712 11.58 10.43 27.64
N GLN A 713 10.46 9.80 27.26
CA GLN A 713 10.23 8.36 27.39
C GLN A 713 10.22 7.65 26.03
N GLY A 714 10.88 8.22 25.05
CA GLY A 714 10.76 7.92 23.63
C GLY A 714 11.30 6.59 23.14
N ALA A 715 11.40 5.56 24.00
CA ALA A 715 11.80 4.21 23.59
C ALA A 715 10.59 3.29 23.55
N SER A 716 10.48 2.48 22.51
CA SER A 716 9.51 1.40 22.39
C SER A 716 10.13 0.11 21.88
N ALA A 717 9.55 -1.00 22.27
CA ALA A 717 9.95 -2.33 21.84
C ALA A 717 8.71 -3.12 21.44
N ASN A 718 8.80 -3.81 20.31
CA ASN A 718 7.83 -4.81 19.90
C ASN A 718 8.58 -6.10 19.58
N ILE A 719 8.27 -7.15 20.29
CA ILE A 719 8.86 -8.49 20.11
C ILE A 719 7.72 -9.42 19.78
N ARG A 720 7.79 -10.05 18.61
CA ARG A 720 6.73 -10.91 18.08
C ARG A 720 7.31 -12.25 17.65
N LEU A 721 6.82 -13.33 18.24
CA LEU A 721 6.98 -14.69 17.75
C LEU A 721 5.70 -15.07 17.01
N ARG A 722 5.82 -15.47 15.73
CA ARG A 722 4.72 -16.03 14.91
C ARG A 722 5.04 -17.47 14.57
N TRP A 723 4.12 -18.36 14.87
CA TRP A 723 4.18 -19.75 14.43
C TRP A 723 2.93 -20.10 13.63
N ASN A 724 3.10 -20.13 12.30
CA ASN A 724 2.08 -20.62 11.38
C ASN A 724 2.16 -22.14 11.32
N TYR A 725 1.48 -22.81 12.25
CA TYR A 725 1.56 -24.28 12.43
C TYR A 725 0.71 -25.04 11.40
N ARG A 726 -0.22 -24.37 10.71
CA ARG A 726 -1.01 -24.85 9.59
C ARG A 726 -1.38 -23.65 8.70
N PRO A 727 -1.69 -23.84 7.42
CA PRO A 727 -2.19 -22.76 6.58
C PRO A 727 -3.34 -22.01 7.27
N ASP A 728 -3.23 -20.68 7.33
CA ASP A 728 -4.20 -19.75 7.94
C ASP A 728 -4.50 -20.02 9.44
N SER A 729 -3.56 -20.64 10.16
CA SER A 729 -3.65 -20.94 11.61
C SER A 729 -2.36 -20.58 12.29
N ASP A 730 -2.41 -19.62 13.21
CA ASP A 730 -1.23 -19.00 13.81
C ASP A 730 -1.29 -19.05 15.35
N LEU A 731 -0.12 -19.16 15.95
CA LEU A 731 0.15 -18.81 17.34
C LEU A 731 1.05 -17.58 17.35
N TYR A 732 0.58 -16.52 17.97
CA TYR A 732 1.38 -15.32 18.24
C TYR A 732 1.71 -15.22 19.72
N VAL A 733 2.96 -14.86 20.02
CA VAL A 733 3.38 -14.40 21.35
C VAL A 733 3.99 -13.02 21.13
N ILE A 734 3.36 -11.99 21.71
CA ILE A 734 3.68 -10.59 21.45
C ILE A 734 3.96 -9.90 22.76
N TYR A 735 5.09 -9.21 22.84
CA TYR A 735 5.40 -8.27 23.90
C TYR A 735 5.61 -6.90 23.29
N THR A 736 4.85 -5.94 23.77
CA THR A 736 4.99 -4.53 23.39
C THR A 736 5.25 -3.70 24.65
N ALA A 737 6.32 -2.91 24.61
CA ALA A 737 6.61 -1.92 25.60
C ALA A 737 6.82 -0.59 24.91
N GLY A 738 6.20 0.49 25.39
CA GLY A 738 6.41 1.79 24.82
C GLY A 738 5.21 2.69 24.85
N GLN A 739 5.39 3.80 24.18
CA GLN A 739 4.43 4.86 24.14
C GLN A 739 3.35 4.55 23.10
N LYS A 740 2.08 4.64 23.53
CA LYS A 740 0.97 4.72 22.59
C LYS A 740 0.78 6.16 22.14
N PHE A 741 0.83 6.37 20.84
CA PHE A 741 0.38 7.61 20.25
C PHE A 741 -1.14 7.61 20.20
N ALA A 742 -1.76 8.40 21.05
CA ALA A 742 -3.17 8.62 20.99
C ALA A 742 -3.43 9.67 19.91
N SER A 743 -4.06 9.27 18.81
CA SER A 743 -4.76 10.12 17.87
C SER A 743 -4.12 10.45 16.52
N LEU A 744 -4.84 10.05 15.49
CA LEU A 744 -4.76 10.54 14.11
C LEU A 744 -5.19 12.03 13.95
N ALA A 745 -5.81 12.62 14.97
CA ALA A 745 -6.45 13.94 14.89
C ALA A 745 -5.98 14.97 15.94
N ALA A 746 -5.23 14.56 16.97
CA ALA A 746 -4.85 15.51 18.02
C ALA A 746 -3.52 16.20 17.69
N VAL A 747 -3.53 17.52 17.79
CA VAL A 747 -2.36 18.39 17.66
C VAL A 747 -1.37 18.18 18.83
N THR A 748 -1.83 17.61 19.94
CA THR A 748 -1.01 17.20 21.09
C THR A 748 -1.45 15.82 21.57
N PRO A 749 -0.78 14.73 21.15
CA PRO A 749 -1.10 13.39 21.62
C PRO A 749 -0.82 13.27 23.11
N GLN A 750 -1.83 12.83 23.88
CA GLN A 750 -1.61 12.41 25.26
C GLN A 750 -0.82 11.10 25.24
N GLN A 751 0.29 11.09 25.95
CA GLN A 751 1.28 10.02 25.86
C GLN A 751 1.34 9.27 27.19
N PHE A 752 1.28 7.94 27.11
CA PHE A 752 1.52 7.07 28.27
C PHE A 752 2.33 5.82 27.84
N TYR A 753 3.12 5.30 28.78
CA TYR A 753 3.95 4.13 28.56
C TYR A 753 3.19 2.86 28.97
N GLU A 754 2.95 1.96 28.05
CA GLU A 754 2.26 0.69 28.29
C GLU A 754 3.23 -0.50 28.13
N HIS A 755 3.11 -1.48 29.01
CA HIS A 755 3.65 -2.82 28.83
C HIS A 755 2.52 -3.78 28.55
N ARG A 756 2.53 -4.42 27.39
CA ARG A 756 1.50 -5.36 26.99
C ARG A 756 2.12 -6.70 26.59
N PHE A 757 1.66 -7.77 27.18
CA PHE A 757 2.02 -9.14 26.79
C PHE A 757 0.75 -9.86 26.34
N VAL A 758 0.79 -10.49 25.18
CA VAL A 758 -0.35 -11.14 24.56
C VAL A 758 0.08 -12.47 23.95
N ILE A 759 -0.71 -13.51 24.19
CA ILE A 759 -0.70 -14.76 23.44
C ILE A 759 -2.01 -14.84 22.69
N LYS A 760 -1.96 -14.92 21.36
CA LYS A 760 -3.13 -15.09 20.50
C LYS A 760 -3.01 -16.40 19.72
N TYR A 761 -4.04 -17.23 19.81
CA TYR A 761 -4.13 -18.48 19.09
C TYR A 761 -5.30 -18.42 18.12
N THR A 762 -5.04 -18.75 16.86
CA THR A 762 -6.05 -18.82 15.80
C THR A 762 -6.05 -20.21 15.20
N TYR A 763 -7.22 -20.73 14.86
CA TYR A 763 -7.38 -22.03 14.22
C TYR A 763 -8.34 -21.91 13.04
N SER A 764 -7.90 -22.30 11.86
CA SER A 764 -8.73 -22.32 10.65
C SER A 764 -9.29 -23.71 10.41
N PHE A 765 -10.59 -23.85 10.56
CA PHE A 765 -11.31 -25.08 10.27
C PHE A 765 -11.94 -24.99 8.87
N ARG A 766 -11.67 -26.02 8.08
CA ARG A 766 -12.16 -26.18 6.70
C ARG A 766 -12.76 -27.57 6.61
N PRO A 767 -14.09 -27.72 6.64
CA PRO A 767 -14.77 -29.02 6.56
C PRO A 767 -14.69 -29.64 5.17
#